data_74ca115b9238d75176fa1c00aa1d8c18
#
_entry.id   74ca115b9238d75176fa1c00aa1d8c18
#
_cell.length_a   1.000
_cell.length_b   1.000
_cell.length_c   1.000
_cell.angle_alpha   90.00
_cell.angle_beta   90.00
_cell.angle_gamma   90.00
#
_symmetry.space_group_name_H-M   'P 1'
#
loop_
_entity.id
_entity.type
_entity.pdbx_description
1 polymer ?
#
loop_
_entity_poly.entity_id
_entity_poly.type
_entity_poly.pdbx_seq_one_letter_code
_entity_poly.pdbx_strand_id
1 'polypeptide(L)'
;MKQLLCVLLLAGVLRAAEPVFPYGAVYFRKSNPPEEDWARDHATAARMGMNMFRHWFMWASIEVAPGKYDWRDYDRMMDLAAKNGIKVVIAEMVTAAPEWVFDKYPHARFHASDDSVVHSSIGGSSATGGFPGVCLDNEDVRALAERFLTALAARYRNHPATYGYDLWNENSYGGGSPQKMHCYCQATQRKFRDWLKGRYTTMDALASSWGRHSYPDWSYVHPPRNFGGYSESLDWLEFRIDDAFRLLHWRSELFRRVDPKNHIVAHGVAGTLDALPSSANDEWRSAAEVETWGFTWVASRKGSELWKQFHAVDLVRAGSRGKPFWHAEAQAGPLWMQPQVIGRPREDGRISDDKDVRLWNLISCAGGATGILYPRWRPLLDGPLFGAFGPYGMDGSVTPRSEMAAKVARWANSHTEIWKSRPVHGDIGIVFVPESELFAYVQQGATAQYAESARGAYQAFFDSNIQADWVHVDDIAQYKAVYLPYPLMLKAATAAKLSKYVENGGILISEGLPAYFSDHGKAGATQPRLGLDRLFGAKESYVEFTPDLLENLTLEVRGSKIGGRFFLQEYETAGGTAAGHFANGHIAAVENKVGNGRTLLIGSYPGASYFRHHQPEAKKFFAGLLEWAGITQLTTSNDAQVQARLHTGAGGTWLWVVNPTREPRMVTVGVGAEYRKATDVWQERSHRVDGRRVEVKVDDRNVAVIRLE
;
A
#
# COMPACT_ATOMS: atom_id res chain seq x y z
N MET A 1 -36.92 65.17 5.04
CA MET A 1 -36.56 63.87 5.62
C MET A 1 -36.31 62.88 4.51
N LYS A 2 -35.02 62.66 4.14
CA LYS A 2 -34.60 61.67 3.17
C LYS A 2 -33.98 60.53 3.95
N GLN A 3 -34.63 59.34 3.94
CA GLN A 3 -34.07 58.12 4.51
C GLN A 3 -33.01 57.56 3.58
N LEU A 4 -31.79 57.47 4.07
CA LEU A 4 -30.68 56.77 3.42
C LEU A 4 -30.79 55.27 3.75
N LEU A 5 -31.07 54.47 2.75
CA LEU A 5 -31.06 52.99 2.89
C LEU A 5 -29.58 52.53 2.69
N CYS A 6 -28.91 52.15 3.77
CA CYS A 6 -27.63 51.47 3.69
C CYS A 6 -27.87 49.99 3.35
N VAL A 7 -27.56 49.59 2.11
CA VAL A 7 -27.49 48.18 1.71
C VAL A 7 -26.11 47.65 2.14
N LEU A 8 -26.08 46.85 3.21
CA LEU A 8 -24.93 46.06 3.60
C LEU A 8 -24.82 44.89 2.64
N LEU A 9 -23.91 44.97 1.67
CA LEU A 9 -23.45 43.82 0.89
C LEU A 9 -22.64 42.89 1.81
N LEU A 10 -23.29 41.87 2.35
CA LEU A 10 -22.61 40.71 2.91
C LEU A 10 -21.97 39.93 1.75
N ALA A 11 -20.70 40.20 1.48
CA ALA A 11 -19.88 39.33 0.67
C ALA A 11 -19.65 38.02 1.48
N GLY A 12 -20.61 37.09 1.41
CA GLY A 12 -20.40 35.74 1.87
C GLY A 12 -19.27 35.13 1.07
N VAL A 13 -18.16 34.84 1.71
CA VAL A 13 -17.10 34.02 1.12
C VAL A 13 -17.73 32.63 0.87
N LEU A 14 -18.11 32.38 -0.38
CA LEU A 14 -18.59 31.08 -0.83
C LEU A 14 -17.45 30.08 -0.60
N ARG A 15 -17.57 29.26 0.44
CA ARG A 15 -16.66 28.12 0.65
C ARG A 15 -16.86 27.17 -0.55
N ALA A 16 -15.80 26.88 -1.30
CA ALA A 16 -15.89 25.91 -2.40
C ALA A 16 -16.44 24.58 -1.86
N ALA A 17 -17.39 23.98 -2.58
CA ALA A 17 -17.95 22.68 -2.22
C ALA A 17 -16.83 21.63 -2.12
N GLU A 18 -16.98 20.68 -1.22
CA GLU A 18 -16.03 19.57 -1.14
C GLU A 18 -16.09 18.72 -2.41
N PRO A 19 -14.93 18.33 -2.99
CA PRO A 19 -14.91 17.50 -4.18
C PRO A 19 -15.53 16.14 -3.90
N VAL A 20 -16.42 15.70 -4.78
CA VAL A 20 -17.00 14.34 -4.71
C VAL A 20 -15.92 13.30 -5.03
N PHE A 21 -15.06 13.62 -6.00
CA PHE A 21 -13.89 12.84 -6.35
C PHE A 21 -12.66 13.76 -6.38
N PRO A 22 -11.82 13.76 -5.32
CA PRO A 22 -10.58 14.53 -5.30
C PRO A 22 -9.69 14.16 -6.49
N TYR A 23 -9.36 15.15 -7.31
CA TYR A 23 -8.51 14.96 -8.47
C TYR A 23 -7.54 16.13 -8.64
N GLY A 24 -6.26 15.85 -8.64
CA GLY A 24 -5.27 16.91 -8.70
C GLY A 24 -3.83 16.45 -8.61
N ALA A 25 -2.99 17.23 -7.93
CA ALA A 25 -1.56 16.98 -7.87
C ALA A 25 -0.88 17.68 -6.70
N VAL A 26 0.33 17.23 -6.38
CA VAL A 26 1.29 18.06 -5.64
C VAL A 26 1.71 19.22 -6.54
N TYR A 27 1.49 20.44 -6.07
CA TYR A 27 1.83 21.63 -6.84
C TYR A 27 3.04 22.36 -6.26
N PHE A 28 2.97 22.78 -5.00
CA PHE A 28 3.95 23.68 -4.42
C PHE A 28 4.94 22.97 -3.49
N ARG A 29 6.21 23.23 -3.77
CA ARG A 29 7.36 22.95 -2.89
C ARG A 29 8.28 24.14 -3.01
N LYS A 30 8.47 24.94 -2.04
CA LYS A 30 9.12 26.26 -1.95
C LYS A 30 9.89 26.75 -3.20
N SER A 31 10.78 25.97 -3.79
CA SER A 31 11.55 26.34 -4.98
C SER A 31 10.85 26.05 -6.32
N ASN A 32 9.69 25.38 -6.30
CA ASN A 32 8.98 24.95 -7.50
C ASN A 32 7.46 25.00 -7.32
N PRO A 33 6.73 25.45 -8.34
CA PRO A 33 7.20 26.13 -9.54
C PRO A 33 7.56 27.62 -9.26
N PRO A 34 8.14 28.36 -10.24
CA PRO A 34 8.50 29.77 -10.06
C PRO A 34 7.27 30.65 -9.84
N GLU A 35 7.46 31.76 -9.14
CA GLU A 35 6.39 32.63 -8.64
C GLU A 35 5.52 33.23 -9.74
N GLU A 36 6.12 33.62 -10.85
CA GLU A 36 5.44 34.17 -12.01
C GLU A 36 4.41 33.25 -12.64
N ASP A 37 4.55 31.95 -12.44
CA ASP A 37 3.67 30.94 -13.02
C ASP A 37 2.46 30.63 -12.13
N TRP A 38 2.49 30.92 -10.84
CA TRP A 38 1.51 30.41 -9.86
C TRP A 38 0.06 30.74 -10.21
N ALA A 39 -0.22 31.99 -10.59
CA ALA A 39 -1.60 32.42 -10.91
C ALA A 39 -2.11 31.73 -12.18
N ARG A 40 -1.27 31.63 -13.21
CA ARG A 40 -1.60 30.95 -14.48
C ARG A 40 -1.86 29.45 -14.25
N ASP A 41 -1.00 28.80 -13.50
CA ASP A 41 -1.06 27.37 -13.27
C ASP A 41 -2.31 26.98 -12.48
N HIS A 42 -2.68 27.74 -11.43
CA HIS A 42 -3.93 27.53 -10.70
C HIS A 42 -5.16 27.70 -11.59
N ALA A 43 -5.19 28.75 -12.40
CA ALA A 43 -6.29 28.97 -13.35
C ALA A 43 -6.37 27.85 -14.41
N THR A 44 -5.22 27.37 -14.88
CA THR A 44 -5.16 26.25 -15.83
C THR A 44 -5.65 24.96 -15.20
N ALA A 45 -5.19 24.62 -13.99
CA ALA A 45 -5.60 23.42 -13.26
C ALA A 45 -7.14 23.38 -13.05
N ALA A 46 -7.72 24.50 -12.58
CA ALA A 46 -9.17 24.63 -12.39
C ALA A 46 -9.95 24.47 -13.71
N ARG A 47 -9.52 25.16 -14.77
CA ARG A 47 -10.15 25.05 -16.09
C ARG A 47 -10.09 23.61 -16.64
N MET A 48 -9.03 22.89 -16.33
CA MET A 48 -8.82 21.50 -16.72
C MET A 48 -9.55 20.50 -15.80
N GLY A 49 -10.29 20.96 -14.80
CA GLY A 49 -11.14 20.14 -13.93
C GLY A 49 -10.44 19.58 -12.70
N MET A 50 -9.22 20.01 -12.39
CA MET A 50 -8.59 19.68 -11.10
C MET A 50 -9.27 20.48 -9.99
N ASN A 51 -9.58 19.81 -8.89
CA ASN A 51 -10.29 20.35 -7.74
C ASN A 51 -9.51 20.26 -6.44
N MET A 52 -8.32 19.64 -6.49
CA MET A 52 -7.46 19.40 -5.33
C MET A 52 -6.00 19.69 -5.67
N PHE A 53 -5.33 20.44 -4.80
CA PHE A 53 -3.88 20.50 -4.75
C PHE A 53 -3.38 19.96 -3.42
N ARG A 54 -2.19 19.40 -3.43
CA ARG A 54 -1.41 19.04 -2.27
C ARG A 54 -0.17 19.90 -2.25
N HIS A 55 0.00 20.73 -1.21
CA HIS A 55 1.17 21.61 -1.06
C HIS A 55 2.04 21.11 0.08
N TRP A 56 3.34 21.10 -0.15
CA TRP A 56 4.31 20.73 0.87
C TRP A 56 4.69 21.93 1.73
N PHE A 57 4.21 21.93 2.97
CA PHE A 57 4.52 22.98 3.94
C PHE A 57 5.83 22.63 4.65
N MET A 58 6.94 23.03 4.03
CA MET A 58 8.30 22.71 4.45
C MET A 58 8.66 23.49 5.72
N TRP A 59 8.96 22.80 6.80
CA TRP A 59 9.33 23.44 8.08
C TRP A 59 10.53 24.39 7.91
N ALA A 60 11.60 23.94 7.23
CA ALA A 60 12.78 24.74 6.94
C ALA A 60 12.50 26.03 6.16
N SER A 61 11.48 26.03 5.30
CA SER A 61 11.12 27.20 4.49
C SER A 61 10.21 28.18 5.21
N ILE A 62 9.57 27.75 6.28
CA ILE A 62 8.59 28.54 7.01
C ILE A 62 9.19 29.09 8.31
N GLU A 63 9.79 28.26 9.16
CA GLU A 63 10.43 28.72 10.41
C GLU A 63 11.89 29.11 10.14
N VAL A 64 12.06 30.30 9.57
CA VAL A 64 13.37 30.84 9.15
C VAL A 64 14.35 31.08 10.27
N ALA A 65 13.85 31.25 11.50
CA ALA A 65 14.60 31.30 12.74
C ALA A 65 13.68 30.84 13.89
N PRO A 66 14.20 30.45 15.06
CA PRO A 66 13.39 29.96 16.16
C PRO A 66 12.20 30.89 16.50
N GLY A 67 10.97 30.40 16.26
CA GLY A 67 9.72 31.14 16.48
C GLY A 67 9.42 32.23 15.48
N LYS A 68 10.21 32.40 14.42
CA LYS A 68 9.97 33.39 13.35
C LYS A 68 9.51 32.68 12.08
N TYR A 69 8.25 32.89 11.70
CA TYR A 69 7.61 32.22 10.58
C TYR A 69 7.47 33.18 9.39
N ASP A 70 7.80 32.69 8.20
CA ASP A 70 7.52 33.32 6.92
C ASP A 70 6.47 32.52 6.14
N TRP A 71 5.24 33.01 6.14
CA TRP A 71 4.09 32.37 5.51
C TRP A 71 3.75 32.91 4.12
N ARG A 72 4.46 33.96 3.63
CA ARG A 72 4.06 34.76 2.45
C ARG A 72 3.71 33.91 1.23
N ASP A 73 4.58 32.98 0.86
CA ASP A 73 4.37 32.15 -0.32
C ASP A 73 3.23 31.16 -0.12
N TYR A 74 3.13 30.59 1.08
CA TYR A 74 2.08 29.64 1.42
C TYR A 74 0.71 30.30 1.52
N ASP A 75 0.62 31.50 2.09
CA ASP A 75 -0.61 32.31 2.09
C ASP A 75 -1.08 32.55 0.65
N ARG A 76 -0.16 32.97 -0.22
CA ARG A 76 -0.47 33.22 -1.64
C ARG A 76 -0.92 31.95 -2.36
N MET A 77 -0.32 30.78 -2.07
CA MET A 77 -0.76 29.51 -2.64
C MET A 77 -2.19 29.16 -2.21
N MET A 78 -2.49 29.33 -0.92
CA MET A 78 -3.82 29.08 -0.38
C MET A 78 -4.86 30.03 -0.99
N ASP A 79 -4.53 31.33 -1.11
CA ASP A 79 -5.41 32.34 -1.71
C ASP A 79 -5.68 32.07 -3.19
N LEU A 80 -4.65 31.69 -3.96
CA LEU A 80 -4.80 31.31 -5.37
C LEU A 80 -5.66 30.06 -5.54
N ALA A 81 -5.50 29.07 -4.67
CA ALA A 81 -6.34 27.90 -4.68
C ALA A 81 -7.80 28.24 -4.37
N ALA A 82 -8.06 29.04 -3.33
CA ALA A 82 -9.41 29.51 -2.98
C ALA A 82 -10.06 30.29 -4.13
N LYS A 83 -9.32 31.22 -4.75
CA LYS A 83 -9.79 32.02 -5.88
C LYS A 83 -10.23 31.16 -7.08
N ASN A 84 -9.57 30.02 -7.28
CA ASN A 84 -9.85 29.13 -8.40
C ASN A 84 -10.75 27.94 -8.01
N GLY A 85 -11.33 27.91 -6.80
CA GLY A 85 -12.19 26.82 -6.34
C GLY A 85 -11.46 25.49 -6.10
N ILE A 86 -10.14 25.52 -5.95
CA ILE A 86 -9.31 24.36 -5.67
C ILE A 86 -9.18 24.19 -4.16
N LYS A 87 -9.40 22.99 -3.66
CA LYS A 87 -9.11 22.62 -2.28
C LYS A 87 -7.65 22.23 -2.11
N VAL A 88 -7.13 22.42 -0.90
CA VAL A 88 -5.73 22.13 -0.57
C VAL A 88 -5.63 21.13 0.57
N VAL A 89 -4.92 20.04 0.30
CA VAL A 89 -4.36 19.18 1.32
C VAL A 89 -3.01 19.76 1.75
N ILE A 90 -2.91 20.15 3.01
CA ILE A 90 -1.70 20.69 3.61
C ILE A 90 -0.81 19.50 4.02
N ALA A 91 0.19 19.19 3.19
CA ALA A 91 1.16 18.16 3.53
C ALA A 91 2.21 18.74 4.49
N GLU A 92 2.16 18.32 5.75
CA GLU A 92 3.14 18.74 6.73
C GLU A 92 4.51 18.09 6.44
N MET A 93 5.55 18.88 6.45
CA MET A 93 6.89 18.44 6.14
C MET A 93 7.88 18.77 7.27
N VAL A 94 7.62 18.25 8.48
CA VAL A 94 8.57 18.37 9.59
C VAL A 94 9.86 17.56 9.35
N THR A 95 9.82 16.61 8.40
CA THR A 95 11.03 15.93 7.91
C THR A 95 11.99 16.89 7.21
N ALA A 96 11.50 18.01 6.65
CA ALA A 96 12.31 19.10 6.15
C ALA A 96 12.62 20.10 7.28
N ALA A 97 13.30 19.64 8.33
CA ALA A 97 13.65 20.47 9.48
C ALA A 97 14.67 21.56 9.11
N PRO A 98 14.58 22.76 9.72
CA PRO A 98 15.53 23.84 9.49
C PRO A 98 16.96 23.47 9.93
N GLU A 99 17.96 23.99 9.23
CA GLU A 99 19.38 23.74 9.55
C GLU A 99 19.72 24.13 10.99
N TRP A 100 19.15 25.24 11.52
CA TRP A 100 19.37 25.63 12.90
C TRP A 100 18.91 24.59 13.93
N VAL A 101 17.98 23.69 13.57
CA VAL A 101 17.60 22.54 14.43
C VAL A 101 18.73 21.52 14.45
N PHE A 102 19.33 21.21 13.30
CA PHE A 102 20.46 20.28 13.23
C PHE A 102 21.67 20.79 13.98
N ASP A 103 21.94 22.08 13.95
CA ASP A 103 23.07 22.71 14.62
C ASP A 103 22.87 22.79 16.14
N LYS A 104 21.68 23.19 16.57
CA LYS A 104 21.37 23.37 17.99
C LYS A 104 21.13 22.03 18.71
N TYR A 105 20.63 21.01 18.00
CA TYR A 105 20.27 19.71 18.57
C TYR A 105 20.98 18.55 17.85
N PRO A 106 22.32 18.51 17.82
CA PRO A 106 23.06 17.47 17.09
C PRO A 106 22.76 16.05 17.57
N HIS A 107 22.34 15.89 18.84
CA HIS A 107 21.94 14.63 19.44
C HIS A 107 20.57 14.12 18.93
N ALA A 108 19.80 14.95 18.23
CA ALA A 108 18.54 14.56 17.60
C ALA A 108 18.71 14.18 16.12
N ARG A 109 19.91 14.19 15.58
CA ARG A 109 20.17 13.70 14.22
C ARG A 109 19.87 12.22 14.13
N PHE A 110 19.39 11.77 12.98
CA PHE A 110 19.25 10.34 12.74
C PHE A 110 20.61 9.67 12.69
N HIS A 111 20.74 8.57 13.42
CA HIS A 111 21.86 7.65 13.39
C HIS A 111 21.42 6.36 12.72
N ALA A 112 22.16 5.90 11.73
CA ALA A 112 21.89 4.62 11.09
C ALA A 112 22.55 3.45 11.87
N SER A 113 22.18 2.24 11.50
CA SER A 113 22.77 1.01 12.06
C SER A 113 24.27 0.87 11.82
N ASP A 114 24.83 1.53 10.79
CA ASP A 114 26.25 1.61 10.44
C ASP A 114 26.99 2.78 11.09
N ASP A 115 26.37 3.45 12.06
CA ASP A 115 26.85 4.67 12.73
C ASP A 115 26.93 5.93 11.85
N SER A 116 26.52 5.87 10.59
CA SER A 116 26.39 7.08 9.79
C SER A 116 25.31 8.01 10.35
N VAL A 117 25.53 9.32 10.22
CA VAL A 117 24.67 10.35 10.82
C VAL A 117 24.11 11.24 9.73
N VAL A 118 22.82 11.56 9.82
CA VAL A 118 22.18 12.54 8.93
C VAL A 118 22.46 13.94 9.45
N HIS A 119 23.30 14.68 8.74
CA HIS A 119 23.76 16.02 9.16
C HIS A 119 22.82 17.15 8.76
N SER A 120 22.01 16.96 7.72
CA SER A 120 21.09 17.97 7.17
C SER A 120 19.91 17.31 6.48
N SER A 121 18.77 18.00 6.39
CA SER A 121 17.64 17.58 5.55
C SER A 121 17.78 17.99 4.09
N ILE A 122 18.76 18.83 3.75
CA ILE A 122 19.03 19.27 2.37
C ILE A 122 19.53 18.11 1.53
N GLY A 123 19.07 18.01 0.29
CA GLY A 123 19.49 16.95 -0.63
C GLY A 123 18.57 15.72 -0.67
N GLY A 124 17.50 15.71 0.10
CA GLY A 124 16.47 14.68 0.01
C GLY A 124 15.64 14.79 -1.26
N SER A 125 14.35 15.03 -1.17
CA SER A 125 13.44 15.12 -2.33
C SER A 125 13.28 16.51 -2.92
N SER A 126 13.85 17.55 -2.30
CA SER A 126 13.89 18.91 -2.83
C SER A 126 15.09 19.71 -2.32
N ALA A 127 15.36 20.85 -2.94
CA ALA A 127 16.41 21.79 -2.52
C ALA A 127 16.19 22.38 -1.11
N THR A 128 14.95 22.36 -0.63
CA THR A 128 14.55 22.91 0.67
C THR A 128 14.42 21.84 1.77
N GLY A 129 14.92 20.64 1.52
CA GLY A 129 14.90 19.53 2.47
C GLY A 129 13.94 18.40 2.11
N GLY A 130 13.90 17.39 2.95
CA GLY A 130 13.11 16.20 2.69
C GLY A 130 13.31 15.14 3.77
N PHE A 131 13.82 14.01 3.39
CA PHE A 131 13.93 12.82 4.25
C PHE A 131 15.39 12.52 4.62
N PRO A 132 15.62 11.88 5.76
CA PRO A 132 14.66 11.51 6.79
C PRO A 132 14.38 12.63 7.80
N GLY A 133 15.10 13.75 7.80
CA GLY A 133 14.97 14.85 8.75
C GLY A 133 15.72 14.61 10.08
N VAL A 134 15.11 15.07 11.18
CA VAL A 134 15.59 14.86 12.55
C VAL A 134 14.76 13.81 13.27
N CYS A 135 15.35 13.12 14.24
CA CYS A 135 14.68 12.09 15.00
C CYS A 135 13.70 12.70 16.03
N LEU A 136 12.41 12.52 15.80
CA LEU A 136 11.34 13.01 16.67
C LEU A 136 11.17 12.19 17.97
N ASP A 137 11.97 11.17 18.19
CA ASP A 137 12.10 10.54 19.49
C ASP A 137 12.76 11.44 20.52
N ASN A 138 13.58 12.38 20.04
CA ASN A 138 14.10 13.43 20.87
C ASN A 138 12.98 14.40 21.26
N GLU A 139 12.75 14.56 22.57
CA GLU A 139 11.63 15.33 23.12
C GLU A 139 11.75 16.82 22.83
N ASP A 140 12.97 17.38 22.88
CA ASP A 140 13.19 18.80 22.60
C ASP A 140 12.81 19.13 21.16
N VAL A 141 13.26 18.32 20.22
CA VAL A 141 12.95 18.52 18.78
C VAL A 141 11.49 18.21 18.48
N ARG A 142 10.91 17.20 19.13
CA ARG A 142 9.48 16.92 19.00
C ARG A 142 8.63 18.10 19.50
N ALA A 143 9.01 18.75 20.60
CA ALA A 143 8.33 19.96 21.09
C ALA A 143 8.43 21.14 20.09
N LEU A 144 9.57 21.29 19.40
CA LEU A 144 9.71 22.29 18.32
C LEU A 144 8.79 21.97 17.14
N ALA A 145 8.76 20.71 16.70
CA ALA A 145 7.86 20.25 15.63
C ALA A 145 6.38 20.44 16.02
N GLU A 146 5.99 20.14 17.25
CA GLU A 146 4.64 20.36 17.77
C GLU A 146 4.25 21.84 17.72
N ARG A 147 5.15 22.74 18.10
CA ARG A 147 4.93 24.18 18.03
C ARG A 147 4.71 24.64 16.58
N PHE A 148 5.54 24.15 15.63
CA PHE A 148 5.41 24.45 14.22
C PHE A 148 4.07 23.93 13.65
N LEU A 149 3.73 22.66 13.89
CA LEU A 149 2.48 22.06 13.41
C LEU A 149 1.24 22.74 14.01
N THR A 150 1.31 23.14 15.29
CA THR A 150 0.25 23.91 15.94
C THR A 150 0.06 25.28 15.26
N ALA A 151 1.15 25.99 14.96
CA ALA A 151 1.08 27.27 14.26
C ALA A 151 0.53 27.11 12.82
N LEU A 152 0.95 26.06 12.12
CA LEU A 152 0.46 25.70 10.79
C LEU A 152 -1.06 25.46 10.78
N ALA A 153 -1.54 24.59 11.66
CA ALA A 153 -2.96 24.26 11.76
C ALA A 153 -3.78 25.49 12.19
N ALA A 154 -3.34 26.23 13.21
CA ALA A 154 -4.04 27.42 13.70
C ALA A 154 -4.17 28.49 12.61
N ARG A 155 -3.16 28.63 11.73
CA ARG A 155 -3.19 29.58 10.63
C ARG A 155 -4.23 29.26 9.57
N TYR A 156 -4.29 27.97 9.14
CA TYR A 156 -5.06 27.60 7.95
C TYR A 156 -6.37 26.87 8.23
N ARG A 157 -6.70 26.51 9.48
CA ARG A 157 -7.92 25.75 9.81
C ARG A 157 -9.23 26.39 9.31
N ASN A 158 -9.28 27.72 9.15
CA ASN A 158 -10.46 28.43 8.68
C ASN A 158 -10.30 28.96 7.25
N HIS A 159 -9.19 28.67 6.58
CA HIS A 159 -8.96 29.14 5.22
C HIS A 159 -9.90 28.41 4.24
N PRO A 160 -10.57 29.12 3.29
CA PRO A 160 -11.59 28.52 2.43
C PRO A 160 -11.06 27.43 1.52
N ALA A 161 -9.77 27.43 1.17
CA ALA A 161 -9.15 26.38 0.40
C ALA A 161 -8.81 25.13 1.22
N THR A 162 -8.72 25.20 2.55
CA THR A 162 -8.29 24.04 3.35
C THR A 162 -9.28 22.91 3.22
N TYR A 163 -8.79 21.75 2.75
CA TYR A 163 -9.48 20.48 2.79
C TYR A 163 -9.10 19.69 4.05
N GLY A 164 -7.80 19.60 4.33
CA GLY A 164 -7.29 18.83 5.45
C GLY A 164 -5.78 18.80 5.47
N TYR A 165 -5.27 17.88 6.29
CA TYR A 165 -3.85 17.72 6.55
C TYR A 165 -3.39 16.33 6.14
N ASP A 166 -2.28 16.26 5.39
CA ASP A 166 -1.59 15.01 5.09
C ASP A 166 -0.42 14.84 6.06
N LEU A 167 -0.55 13.83 6.89
CA LEU A 167 0.37 13.56 7.98
C LEU A 167 1.53 12.69 7.50
N TRP A 168 2.74 13.24 7.59
CA TRP A 168 3.96 12.47 7.33
C TRP A 168 4.01 11.83 5.94
N ASN A 169 4.40 12.60 4.94
CA ASN A 169 4.54 12.13 3.56
C ASN A 169 5.27 10.79 3.48
N GLU A 170 4.63 9.78 2.84
CA GLU A 170 5.17 8.42 2.71
C GLU A 170 5.68 7.87 4.05
N ASN A 171 4.84 7.91 5.08
CA ASN A 171 5.20 7.68 6.47
C ASN A 171 6.21 6.54 6.68
N SER A 172 7.47 6.92 6.84
CA SER A 172 8.61 6.03 6.81
C SER A 172 9.79 6.62 7.57
N TYR A 173 10.55 5.77 8.25
CA TYR A 173 11.83 6.18 8.84
C TYR A 173 12.95 6.36 7.80
N GLY A 174 12.73 6.00 6.53
CA GLY A 174 13.78 5.94 5.52
C GLY A 174 14.84 4.88 5.83
N GLY A 175 15.82 4.72 4.94
CA GLY A 175 16.92 3.76 5.14
C GLY A 175 16.44 2.31 5.16
N GLY A 176 15.97 1.82 4.01
CA GLY A 176 15.31 0.52 3.88
C GLY A 176 16.21 -0.71 3.88
N SER A 177 17.55 -0.58 4.03
CA SER A 177 18.42 -1.75 4.15
C SER A 177 18.80 -2.00 5.62
N PRO A 178 19.00 -3.26 6.04
CA PRO A 178 19.45 -3.59 7.38
C PRO A 178 20.73 -2.84 7.80
N GLN A 179 21.61 -2.55 6.82
CA GLN A 179 22.88 -1.89 7.04
C GLN A 179 22.76 -0.37 7.23
N LYS A 180 21.63 0.24 6.89
CA LYS A 180 21.37 1.69 7.03
C LYS A 180 20.01 1.99 7.65
N MET A 181 19.54 1.10 8.50
CA MET A 181 18.28 1.28 9.20
C MET A 181 18.36 2.43 10.21
N HIS A 182 17.34 3.27 10.27
CA HIS A 182 17.15 4.35 11.25
C HIS A 182 16.09 3.96 12.32
N CYS A 183 16.10 4.51 13.54
CA CYS A 183 17.10 5.37 14.12
C CYS A 183 17.78 4.66 15.29
N TYR A 184 19.09 4.88 15.42
CA TYR A 184 19.92 4.33 16.50
C TYR A 184 20.43 5.43 17.44
N CYS A 185 19.84 6.63 17.42
CA CYS A 185 20.19 7.69 18.35
C CYS A 185 19.84 7.32 19.79
N GLN A 186 20.45 8.00 20.75
CA GLN A 186 20.26 7.69 22.18
C GLN A 186 18.78 7.78 22.62
N ALA A 187 18.01 8.72 22.07
CA ALA A 187 16.59 8.86 22.40
C ALA A 187 15.79 7.62 21.97
N THR A 188 15.99 7.15 20.73
CA THR A 188 15.35 5.93 20.22
C THR A 188 15.78 4.70 21.01
N GLN A 189 17.07 4.58 21.35
CA GLN A 189 17.55 3.46 22.17
C GLN A 189 16.94 3.44 23.58
N ARG A 190 16.71 4.61 24.21
CA ARG A 190 15.98 4.69 25.50
C ARG A 190 14.56 4.17 25.34
N LYS A 191 13.83 4.62 24.32
CA LYS A 191 12.46 4.17 24.05
C LYS A 191 12.37 2.68 23.74
N PHE A 192 13.35 2.13 23.01
CA PHE A 192 13.43 0.69 22.77
C PHE A 192 13.56 -0.09 24.08
N ARG A 193 14.44 0.35 24.99
CA ARG A 193 14.56 -0.28 26.31
C ARG A 193 13.27 -0.20 27.11
N ASP A 194 12.57 0.93 27.07
CA ASP A 194 11.31 1.08 27.79
C ASP A 194 10.19 0.22 27.18
N TRP A 195 10.17 0.08 25.87
CA TRP A 195 9.28 -0.85 25.16
C TRP A 195 9.56 -2.31 25.57
N LEU A 196 10.85 -2.70 25.64
CA LEU A 196 11.24 -4.04 26.08
C LEU A 196 10.86 -4.31 27.55
N LYS A 197 10.98 -3.33 28.46
CA LYS A 197 10.51 -3.46 29.85
C LYS A 197 9.01 -3.72 29.92
N GLY A 198 8.22 -3.06 29.05
CA GLY A 198 6.79 -3.31 28.95
C GLY A 198 6.48 -4.72 28.45
N ARG A 199 7.29 -5.25 27.53
CA ARG A 199 7.08 -6.58 26.93
C ARG A 199 7.54 -7.73 27.83
N TYR A 200 8.71 -7.62 28.45
CA TYR A 200 9.37 -8.71 29.18
C TYR A 200 9.28 -8.59 30.69
N THR A 201 8.97 -7.44 31.23
CA THR A 201 8.88 -7.14 32.67
C THR A 201 10.19 -7.35 33.43
N THR A 202 10.90 -8.46 33.21
CA THR A 202 12.17 -8.79 33.89
C THR A 202 13.32 -8.97 32.90
N MET A 203 14.53 -8.73 33.35
CA MET A 203 15.76 -8.93 32.60
C MET A 203 15.97 -10.40 32.23
N ASP A 204 15.63 -11.32 33.13
CA ASP A 204 15.78 -12.75 32.91
C ASP A 204 14.81 -13.25 31.83
N ALA A 205 13.59 -12.70 31.77
CA ALA A 205 12.63 -13.01 30.70
C ALA A 205 13.15 -12.57 29.34
N LEU A 206 13.74 -11.34 29.25
CA LEU A 206 14.38 -10.84 28.05
C LEU A 206 15.56 -11.72 27.64
N ALA A 207 16.48 -11.97 28.57
CA ALA A 207 17.68 -12.77 28.32
C ALA A 207 17.34 -14.18 27.85
N SER A 208 16.33 -14.81 28.45
CA SER A 208 15.80 -16.11 28.03
C SER A 208 15.20 -16.07 26.62
N SER A 209 14.40 -15.06 26.32
CA SER A 209 13.80 -14.90 24.98
C SER A 209 14.88 -14.74 23.91
N TRP A 210 15.88 -13.93 24.15
CA TRP A 210 16.98 -13.67 23.20
C TRP A 210 18.03 -14.79 23.17
N GLY A 211 17.94 -15.77 24.08
CA GLY A 211 18.93 -16.85 24.20
C GLY A 211 20.29 -16.35 24.68
N ARG A 212 20.33 -15.29 25.47
CA ARG A 212 21.52 -14.66 26.01
C ARG A 212 21.69 -14.98 27.50
N HIS A 213 22.88 -14.76 27.99
CA HIS A 213 23.10 -14.67 29.43
C HIS A 213 22.52 -13.37 29.96
N SER A 214 22.31 -13.31 31.28
CA SER A 214 21.77 -12.11 31.94
C SER A 214 22.60 -10.86 31.65
N TYR A 215 21.91 -9.72 31.58
CA TYR A 215 22.53 -8.41 31.50
C TYR A 215 22.67 -7.82 32.92
N PRO A 216 23.71 -6.98 33.21
CA PRO A 216 23.83 -6.30 34.51
C PRO A 216 22.64 -5.41 34.83
N ASP A 217 22.15 -4.66 33.85
CA ASP A 217 20.96 -3.83 33.91
C ASP A 217 20.48 -3.45 32.51
N TRP A 218 19.33 -2.76 32.39
CA TRP A 218 18.71 -2.38 31.11
C TRP A 218 19.57 -1.45 30.26
N SER A 219 20.53 -0.72 30.82
CA SER A 219 21.39 0.20 30.06
C SER A 219 22.31 -0.51 29.08
N TYR A 220 22.61 -1.79 29.34
CA TYR A 220 23.43 -2.64 28.49
C TYR A 220 22.64 -3.31 27.36
N VAL A 221 21.34 -3.11 27.31
CA VAL A 221 20.53 -3.63 26.20
C VAL A 221 20.55 -2.63 25.05
N HIS A 222 21.06 -3.07 23.91
CA HIS A 222 21.17 -2.26 22.69
C HIS A 222 20.37 -2.88 21.55
N PRO A 223 19.84 -2.06 20.61
CA PRO A 223 19.22 -2.60 19.41
C PRO A 223 20.25 -3.35 18.56
N PRO A 224 19.86 -4.45 17.90
CA PRO A 224 20.75 -5.21 17.05
C PRO A 224 21.18 -4.38 15.84
N ARG A 225 22.47 -4.43 15.50
CA ARG A 225 23.01 -3.79 14.29
C ARG A 225 23.17 -4.75 13.12
N ASN A 226 23.19 -6.04 13.43
CA ASN A 226 23.19 -7.14 12.48
C ASN A 226 22.09 -8.12 12.87
N PHE A 227 21.38 -8.67 11.92
CA PHE A 227 20.30 -9.61 12.15
C PHE A 227 20.79 -11.04 12.40
N GLY A 228 21.68 -11.22 13.40
CA GLY A 228 22.19 -12.53 13.79
C GLY A 228 21.28 -13.27 14.77
N GLY A 229 20.73 -12.57 15.74
CA GLY A 229 19.77 -13.10 16.69
C GLY A 229 18.34 -12.84 16.26
N TYR A 230 17.56 -13.87 15.97
CA TYR A 230 16.20 -13.69 15.44
C TYR A 230 15.28 -12.99 16.43
N SER A 231 15.26 -13.41 17.69
CA SER A 231 14.38 -12.81 18.71
C SER A 231 14.64 -11.32 18.90
N GLU A 232 15.90 -10.92 19.05
CA GLU A 232 16.27 -9.52 19.25
C GLU A 232 15.99 -8.66 18.01
N SER A 233 16.19 -9.23 16.82
CA SER A 233 15.93 -8.54 15.55
C SER A 233 14.44 -8.35 15.31
N LEU A 234 13.61 -9.33 15.64
CA LEU A 234 12.15 -9.22 15.58
C LEU A 234 11.64 -8.18 16.56
N ASP A 235 12.13 -8.19 17.82
CA ASP A 235 11.75 -7.17 18.80
C ASP A 235 12.13 -5.76 18.35
N TRP A 236 13.29 -5.60 17.70
CA TRP A 236 13.69 -4.31 17.15
C TRP A 236 12.78 -3.84 16.01
N LEU A 237 12.43 -4.73 15.07
CA LEU A 237 11.52 -4.38 13.98
C LEU A 237 10.09 -4.08 14.48
N GLU A 238 9.58 -4.87 15.42
CA GLU A 238 8.27 -4.62 16.04
C GLU A 238 8.25 -3.29 16.80
N PHE A 239 9.31 -2.99 17.55
CA PHE A 239 9.45 -1.67 18.19
C PHE A 239 9.43 -0.53 17.18
N ARG A 240 10.17 -0.65 16.07
CA ARG A 240 10.19 0.40 15.02
C ARG A 240 8.80 0.65 14.44
N ILE A 241 8.03 -0.40 14.21
CA ILE A 241 6.65 -0.30 13.71
C ILE A 241 5.75 0.40 14.74
N ASP A 242 5.85 0.00 16.00
CA ASP A 242 5.11 0.63 17.09
C ASP A 242 5.49 2.11 17.26
N ASP A 243 6.75 2.43 17.14
CA ASP A 243 7.26 3.79 17.27
C ASP A 243 6.86 4.68 16.09
N ALA A 244 6.92 4.15 14.86
CA ALA A 244 6.43 4.85 13.68
C ALA A 244 4.92 5.15 13.78
N PHE A 245 4.13 4.16 14.19
CA PHE A 245 2.69 4.35 14.40
C PHE A 245 2.43 5.40 15.51
N ARG A 246 3.16 5.35 16.62
CA ARG A 246 3.06 6.33 17.71
C ARG A 246 3.33 7.77 17.21
N LEU A 247 4.30 7.94 16.32
CA LEU A 247 4.61 9.25 15.73
C LEU A 247 3.54 9.71 14.72
N LEU A 248 2.89 8.81 14.02
CA LEU A 248 1.74 9.13 13.17
C LEU A 248 0.52 9.53 14.03
N HIS A 249 0.23 8.75 15.06
CA HIS A 249 -0.85 9.01 16.01
C HIS A 249 -0.68 10.36 16.73
N TRP A 250 0.55 10.67 17.18
CA TRP A 250 0.85 11.98 17.78
C TRP A 250 0.52 13.14 16.83
N ARG A 251 0.85 13.03 15.54
CA ARG A 251 0.48 14.05 14.55
C ARG A 251 -1.04 14.17 14.40
N SER A 252 -1.70 13.04 14.26
CA SER A 252 -3.15 12.97 14.12
C SER A 252 -3.86 13.64 15.31
N GLU A 253 -3.48 13.30 16.55
CA GLU A 253 -4.04 13.91 17.75
C GLU A 253 -3.76 15.43 17.82
N LEU A 254 -2.56 15.85 17.44
CA LEU A 254 -2.22 17.26 17.41
C LEU A 254 -3.13 18.05 16.46
N PHE A 255 -3.27 17.58 15.22
CA PHE A 255 -4.13 18.26 14.25
C PHE A 255 -5.60 18.23 14.66
N ARG A 256 -6.13 17.12 15.15
CA ARG A 256 -7.51 17.04 15.64
C ARG A 256 -7.77 17.97 16.84
N ARG A 257 -6.79 18.13 17.72
CA ARG A 257 -6.89 19.07 18.87
C ARG A 257 -6.95 20.52 18.41
N VAL A 258 -6.20 20.91 17.39
CA VAL A 258 -6.13 22.30 16.89
C VAL A 258 -7.23 22.59 15.87
N ASP A 259 -7.56 21.61 15.05
CA ASP A 259 -8.55 21.70 13.99
C ASP A 259 -9.41 20.42 13.89
N PRO A 260 -10.49 20.34 14.65
CA PRO A 260 -11.36 19.17 14.63
C PRO A 260 -12.31 19.09 13.41
N LYS A 261 -12.24 20.04 12.47
CA LYS A 261 -13.21 20.18 11.37
C LYS A 261 -12.70 19.64 10.04
N ASN A 262 -11.41 19.82 9.77
CA ASN A 262 -10.83 19.47 8.48
C ASN A 262 -10.32 18.03 8.49
N HIS A 263 -10.26 17.43 7.32
CA HIS A 263 -9.90 16.01 7.16
C HIS A 263 -8.46 15.73 7.57
N ILE A 264 -8.23 14.54 8.09
CA ILE A 264 -6.90 13.98 8.29
C ILE A 264 -6.68 12.90 7.25
N VAL A 265 -5.67 13.07 6.44
CA VAL A 265 -5.24 12.10 5.46
C VAL A 265 -3.78 11.72 5.71
N ALA A 266 -3.36 10.59 5.24
CA ALA A 266 -1.97 10.18 5.19
C ALA A 266 -1.78 9.17 4.06
N HIS A 267 -0.55 8.99 3.61
CA HIS A 267 -0.25 7.94 2.66
C HIS A 267 1.12 7.31 2.94
N GLY A 268 1.26 6.06 2.55
CA GLY A 268 2.50 5.31 2.62
C GLY A 268 3.14 5.15 1.25
N VAL A 269 4.35 4.57 1.25
CA VAL A 269 5.00 4.03 0.03
C VAL A 269 4.25 2.80 -0.53
N ALA A 270 3.16 2.52 0.01
CA ALA A 270 2.24 1.39 0.04
C ALA A 270 2.05 0.61 -1.28
N GLY A 271 1.35 -0.50 -1.18
CA GLY A 271 1.13 -1.43 -2.29
C GLY A 271 2.32 -2.37 -2.52
N THR A 272 3.28 -2.43 -1.61
CA THR A 272 4.45 -3.31 -1.66
C THR A 272 4.45 -4.32 -0.51
N LEU A 273 5.18 -5.43 -0.66
CA LEU A 273 5.34 -6.46 0.38
C LEU A 273 6.74 -6.37 1.01
N ASP A 274 7.18 -5.18 1.36
CA ASP A 274 8.45 -4.90 2.02
C ASP A 274 8.41 -3.63 2.89
N ALA A 275 7.33 -2.86 2.83
CA ALA A 275 7.21 -1.61 3.55
C ALA A 275 7.18 -1.79 5.07
N LEU A 276 6.58 -2.87 5.56
CA LEU A 276 6.48 -3.13 6.98
C LEU A 276 7.86 -3.24 7.65
N PRO A 277 8.79 -4.12 7.25
CA PRO A 277 10.11 -4.19 7.87
C PRO A 277 11.04 -3.05 7.44
N SER A 278 11.05 -2.66 6.17
CA SER A 278 12.01 -1.70 5.64
C SER A 278 11.72 -0.27 6.09
N SER A 279 10.46 0.12 6.06
CA SER A 279 9.98 1.49 6.32
C SER A 279 9.25 1.65 7.65
N ALA A 280 8.99 0.56 8.36
CA ALA A 280 8.16 0.51 9.56
C ALA A 280 6.70 0.99 9.32
N ASN A 281 6.20 0.84 8.10
CA ASN A 281 4.86 1.26 7.71
C ASN A 281 3.90 0.08 7.77
N ASP A 282 2.98 0.12 8.74
CA ASP A 282 1.85 -0.80 8.84
C ASP A 282 0.61 -0.16 8.23
N GLU A 283 0.21 -0.60 7.03
CA GLU A 283 -0.91 -0.02 6.31
C GLU A 283 -2.23 -0.14 7.06
N TRP A 284 -2.49 -1.27 7.73
CA TRP A 284 -3.75 -1.47 8.45
C TRP A 284 -3.88 -0.55 9.66
N ARG A 285 -2.79 -0.35 10.40
CA ARG A 285 -2.76 0.57 11.54
C ARG A 285 -2.82 2.02 11.08
N SER A 286 -2.03 2.37 10.06
CA SER A 286 -1.96 3.74 9.53
C SER A 286 -3.29 4.18 8.91
N ALA A 287 -3.92 3.32 8.12
CA ALA A 287 -5.25 3.60 7.55
C ALA A 287 -6.35 3.71 8.61
N ALA A 288 -6.24 2.97 9.71
CA ALA A 288 -7.19 3.08 10.83
C ALA A 288 -7.14 4.45 11.51
N GLU A 289 -5.97 5.09 11.53
CA GLU A 289 -5.70 6.37 12.21
C GLU A 289 -6.29 7.59 11.50
N VAL A 290 -6.53 7.53 10.19
CA VAL A 290 -6.92 8.66 9.35
C VAL A 290 -8.30 8.46 8.71
N GLU A 291 -8.92 9.55 8.22
CA GLU A 291 -10.19 9.48 7.48
C GLU A 291 -9.99 8.94 6.06
N THR A 292 -8.87 9.26 5.43
CA THR A 292 -8.53 8.77 4.09
C THR A 292 -7.07 8.33 4.04
N TRP A 293 -6.85 7.09 3.64
CA TRP A 293 -5.53 6.54 3.40
C TRP A 293 -5.12 6.71 1.94
N GLY A 294 -3.83 6.82 1.66
CA GLY A 294 -3.33 6.95 0.31
C GLY A 294 -2.12 6.07 0.05
N PHE A 295 -1.73 5.97 -1.21
CA PHE A 295 -0.54 5.23 -1.62
C PHE A 295 0.17 5.89 -2.79
N THR A 296 1.47 5.66 -2.84
CA THR A 296 2.34 6.03 -3.95
C THR A 296 2.66 4.79 -4.76
N TRP A 297 2.43 4.83 -6.05
CA TRP A 297 2.79 3.74 -6.94
C TRP A 297 3.15 4.24 -8.33
N VAL A 298 4.25 3.77 -8.86
CA VAL A 298 4.64 3.99 -10.26
C VAL A 298 4.21 2.79 -11.07
N ALA A 299 3.19 2.95 -11.90
CA ALA A 299 2.68 1.89 -12.76
C ALA A 299 3.75 1.40 -13.73
N SER A 300 3.75 0.11 -14.04
CA SER A 300 4.65 -0.47 -15.02
C SER A 300 4.44 0.15 -16.41
N ARG A 301 5.50 0.67 -17.00
CA ARG A 301 5.47 1.26 -18.34
C ARG A 301 5.47 0.21 -19.45
N LYS A 302 5.84 -1.03 -19.16
CA LYS A 302 5.79 -2.14 -20.12
C LYS A 302 4.36 -2.42 -20.60
N GLY A 303 3.38 -2.21 -19.74
CA GLY A 303 1.97 -2.36 -20.05
C GLY A 303 1.47 -3.81 -20.07
N SER A 304 2.37 -4.80 -19.88
CA SER A 304 2.01 -6.23 -19.81
C SER A 304 1.81 -6.74 -18.37
N GLU A 305 2.03 -5.88 -17.38
CA GLU A 305 2.00 -6.26 -15.98
C GLU A 305 0.88 -5.55 -15.23
N LEU A 306 -0.32 -5.67 -15.79
CA LEU A 306 -1.55 -5.11 -15.21
C LEU A 306 -1.76 -5.58 -13.76
N TRP A 307 -1.41 -6.82 -13.47
CA TRP A 307 -1.52 -7.40 -12.14
C TRP A 307 -0.77 -6.60 -11.07
N LYS A 308 0.36 -5.97 -11.42
CA LYS A 308 1.15 -5.17 -10.45
C LYS A 308 0.35 -3.99 -9.91
N GLN A 309 -0.37 -3.27 -10.77
CA GLN A 309 -1.16 -2.13 -10.30
C GLN A 309 -2.38 -2.59 -9.51
N PHE A 310 -3.08 -3.63 -9.97
CA PHE A 310 -4.19 -4.20 -9.20
C PHE A 310 -3.73 -4.76 -7.85
N HIS A 311 -2.59 -5.47 -7.81
CA HIS A 311 -1.97 -5.93 -6.58
C HIS A 311 -1.80 -4.80 -5.55
N ALA A 312 -1.21 -3.67 -5.99
CA ALA A 312 -0.97 -2.52 -5.12
C ALA A 312 -2.28 -1.90 -4.63
N VAL A 313 -3.23 -1.66 -5.54
CA VAL A 313 -4.53 -1.06 -5.20
C VAL A 313 -5.34 -1.98 -4.28
N ASP A 314 -5.34 -3.29 -4.53
CA ASP A 314 -6.05 -4.27 -3.72
C ASP A 314 -5.46 -4.39 -2.31
N LEU A 315 -4.12 -4.28 -2.17
CA LEU A 315 -3.45 -4.30 -0.87
C LEU A 315 -3.85 -3.06 -0.03
N VAL A 316 -3.84 -1.88 -0.66
CA VAL A 316 -4.25 -0.63 0.00
C VAL A 316 -5.74 -0.65 0.36
N ARG A 317 -6.59 -1.19 -0.52
CA ARG A 317 -8.02 -1.38 -0.23
C ARG A 317 -8.20 -2.26 1.01
N ALA A 318 -7.48 -3.37 1.10
CA ALA A 318 -7.51 -4.26 2.26
C ALA A 318 -7.11 -3.53 3.54
N GLY A 319 -5.99 -2.80 3.53
CA GLY A 319 -5.52 -2.00 4.66
C GLY A 319 -6.53 -0.94 5.10
N SER A 320 -7.23 -0.35 4.14
CA SER A 320 -8.24 0.70 4.39
C SER A 320 -9.54 0.18 5.03
N ARG A 321 -9.80 -1.12 5.01
CA ARG A 321 -10.98 -1.76 5.65
C ARG A 321 -12.30 -1.04 5.36
N GLY A 322 -12.56 -0.72 4.09
CA GLY A 322 -13.79 -0.05 3.63
C GLY A 322 -13.81 1.48 3.78
N LYS A 323 -12.82 2.10 4.40
CA LYS A 323 -12.65 3.55 4.38
C LYS A 323 -12.28 4.03 2.96
N PRO A 324 -12.55 5.31 2.62
CA PRO A 324 -12.02 5.91 1.40
C PRO A 324 -10.49 5.83 1.34
N PHE A 325 -9.96 5.59 0.15
CA PHE A 325 -8.53 5.69 -0.09
C PHE A 325 -8.24 6.34 -1.44
N TRP A 326 -7.07 6.96 -1.57
CA TRP A 326 -6.65 7.67 -2.77
C TRP A 326 -5.41 7.03 -3.39
N HIS A 327 -5.31 7.10 -4.71
CA HIS A 327 -4.02 6.99 -5.38
C HIS A 327 -3.33 8.35 -5.24
N ALA A 328 -2.63 8.54 -4.13
CA ALA A 328 -2.14 9.84 -3.68
C ALA A 328 -0.95 10.36 -4.48
N GLU A 329 -0.22 9.47 -5.18
CA GLU A 329 0.85 9.84 -6.10
C GLU A 329 0.83 8.93 -7.34
N ALA A 330 -0.13 9.15 -8.24
CA ALA A 330 -0.28 8.41 -9.48
C ALA A 330 0.70 8.88 -10.55
N GLN A 331 1.28 7.95 -11.32
CA GLN A 331 2.15 8.32 -12.42
C GLN A 331 1.40 9.00 -13.57
N ALA A 332 1.98 10.06 -14.16
CA ALA A 332 1.37 10.74 -15.29
C ALA A 332 2.34 11.36 -16.31
N GLY A 333 3.63 11.38 -16.05
CA GLY A 333 4.55 12.20 -16.86
C GLY A 333 5.85 11.51 -17.24
N PRO A 334 6.79 12.29 -17.77
CA PRO A 334 8.10 11.79 -18.16
C PRO A 334 8.93 11.34 -16.96
N LEU A 335 10.00 10.60 -17.23
CA LEU A 335 11.05 10.28 -16.27
C LEU A 335 12.39 10.88 -16.74
N TRP A 336 12.35 12.06 -17.34
CA TRP A 336 13.52 12.67 -17.95
C TRP A 336 14.61 12.95 -16.93
N MET A 337 15.83 12.49 -17.25
CA MET A 337 17.03 12.60 -16.42
C MET A 337 16.89 12.12 -14.96
N GLN A 338 15.97 11.17 -14.73
CA GLN A 338 15.81 10.60 -13.39
C GLN A 338 16.90 9.57 -13.07
N PRO A 339 17.71 9.78 -12.03
CA PRO A 339 18.66 8.77 -11.56
C PRO A 339 17.99 7.43 -11.23
N GLN A 340 16.75 7.48 -10.78
CA GLN A 340 15.94 6.31 -10.45
C GLN A 340 15.67 5.37 -11.64
N VAL A 341 15.85 5.85 -12.88
CA VAL A 341 15.66 5.04 -14.11
C VAL A 341 16.92 4.29 -14.48
N ILE A 342 18.08 4.79 -14.05
CA ILE A 342 19.38 4.17 -14.35
C ILE A 342 19.44 2.79 -13.68
N GLY A 343 19.71 1.76 -14.49
CA GLY A 343 19.80 0.37 -14.01
C GLY A 343 18.44 -0.34 -13.82
N ARG A 344 17.30 0.33 -14.08
CA ARG A 344 16.00 -0.35 -14.08
C ARG A 344 15.86 -1.29 -15.28
N PRO A 345 15.00 -2.32 -15.16
CA PRO A 345 14.67 -3.19 -16.29
C PRO A 345 14.16 -2.42 -17.50
N ARG A 346 14.47 -2.90 -18.71
CA ARG A 346 14.00 -2.28 -19.98
C ARG A 346 12.50 -2.06 -20.06
N GLU A 347 11.74 -2.83 -19.35
CA GLU A 347 10.27 -2.71 -19.25
C GLU A 347 9.79 -1.35 -18.73
N ASP A 348 10.59 -0.68 -17.90
CA ASP A 348 10.28 0.64 -17.37
C ASP A 348 10.68 1.79 -18.32
N GLY A 349 11.34 1.48 -19.44
CA GLY A 349 11.89 2.46 -20.38
C GLY A 349 10.90 3.02 -21.40
N ARG A 350 9.67 2.53 -21.45
CA ARG A 350 8.66 2.97 -22.43
C ARG A 350 8.18 4.40 -22.12
N ILE A 351 8.07 5.22 -23.17
CA ILE A 351 7.43 6.54 -23.06
C ILE A 351 5.95 6.36 -22.76
N SER A 352 5.46 7.03 -21.75
CA SER A 352 4.04 7.08 -21.41
C SER A 352 3.29 8.12 -22.26
N ASP A 353 2.10 7.79 -22.70
CA ASP A 353 1.20 8.66 -23.44
C ASP A 353 -0.13 8.92 -22.69
N ASP A 354 -1.09 9.56 -23.34
CA ASP A 354 -2.40 9.88 -22.80
C ASP A 354 -3.23 8.63 -22.46
N LYS A 355 -3.15 7.58 -23.29
CA LYS A 355 -3.87 6.32 -23.04
C LYS A 355 -3.33 5.59 -21.79
N ASP A 356 -2.05 5.72 -21.50
CA ASP A 356 -1.47 5.20 -20.25
C ASP A 356 -2.03 5.92 -19.03
N VAL A 357 -2.11 7.25 -19.08
CA VAL A 357 -2.71 8.05 -17.99
C VAL A 357 -4.16 7.62 -17.75
N ARG A 358 -4.94 7.46 -18.82
CA ARG A 358 -6.31 6.95 -18.75
C ARG A 358 -6.37 5.59 -18.05
N LEU A 359 -5.61 4.63 -18.56
CA LEU A 359 -5.62 3.26 -18.06
C LEU A 359 -5.23 3.22 -16.58
N TRP A 360 -4.13 3.86 -16.20
CA TRP A 360 -3.64 3.85 -14.82
C TRP A 360 -4.61 4.49 -13.83
N ASN A 361 -5.26 5.60 -14.24
CA ASN A 361 -6.28 6.23 -13.41
C ASN A 361 -7.50 5.32 -13.22
N LEU A 362 -8.02 4.75 -14.31
CA LEU A 362 -9.23 3.95 -14.25
C LEU A 362 -9.01 2.56 -13.62
N ILE A 363 -7.79 1.99 -13.65
CA ILE A 363 -7.46 0.80 -12.88
C ILE A 363 -7.55 1.09 -11.38
N SER A 364 -7.03 2.23 -10.94
CA SER A 364 -7.12 2.61 -9.52
C SER A 364 -8.57 2.75 -9.08
N CYS A 365 -9.42 3.35 -9.93
CA CYS A 365 -10.87 3.43 -9.69
C CYS A 365 -11.54 2.04 -9.68
N ALA A 366 -11.21 1.17 -10.63
CA ALA A 366 -11.70 -0.21 -10.68
C ALA A 366 -11.29 -1.04 -9.45
N GLY A 367 -10.14 -0.72 -8.84
CA GLY A 367 -9.69 -1.26 -7.57
C GLY A 367 -10.36 -0.63 -6.34
N GLY A 368 -11.12 0.46 -6.51
CA GLY A 368 -11.89 1.11 -5.44
C GLY A 368 -11.33 2.44 -4.93
N ALA A 369 -10.29 3.01 -5.54
CA ALA A 369 -9.79 4.33 -5.19
C ALA A 369 -10.86 5.41 -5.43
N THR A 370 -11.00 6.32 -4.47
CA THR A 370 -12.00 7.40 -4.48
C THR A 370 -11.39 8.78 -4.69
N GLY A 371 -10.14 8.83 -5.13
CA GLY A 371 -9.44 10.05 -5.48
C GLY A 371 -8.09 9.74 -6.13
N ILE A 372 -7.61 10.66 -6.94
CA ILE A 372 -6.33 10.53 -7.65
C ILE A 372 -5.57 11.86 -7.57
N LEU A 373 -4.36 11.80 -7.04
CA LEU A 373 -3.41 12.91 -7.08
C LEU A 373 -2.15 12.45 -7.79
N TYR A 374 -1.54 13.37 -8.54
CA TYR A 374 -0.23 13.13 -9.16
C TYR A 374 0.88 13.62 -8.24
N PRO A 375 2.09 13.00 -8.25
CA PRO A 375 3.21 13.43 -7.42
C PRO A 375 3.71 14.82 -7.81
N ARG A 376 3.37 15.28 -9.03
CA ARG A 376 3.65 16.62 -9.54
C ARG A 376 2.55 17.04 -10.50
N TRP A 377 2.19 18.34 -10.44
CA TRP A 377 1.35 18.94 -11.45
C TRP A 377 2.13 19.12 -12.76
N ARG A 378 3.34 19.65 -12.67
CA ARG A 378 4.33 19.72 -13.76
C ARG A 378 5.70 19.23 -13.25
N PRO A 379 6.63 18.82 -14.13
CA PRO A 379 7.96 18.40 -13.73
C PRO A 379 8.68 19.45 -12.88
N LEU A 380 9.46 19.01 -11.90
CA LEU A 380 10.29 19.92 -11.11
C LEU A 380 11.43 20.50 -11.96
N LEU A 381 11.78 21.76 -11.72
CA LEU A 381 12.82 22.49 -12.44
C LEU A 381 14.19 22.39 -11.75
N ASP A 382 14.23 21.88 -10.52
CA ASP A 382 15.46 21.69 -9.74
C ASP A 382 15.37 20.46 -8.82
N GLY A 383 16.50 20.14 -8.20
CA GLY A 383 16.62 19.09 -7.20
C GLY A 383 16.69 17.67 -7.78
N PRO A 384 16.78 16.68 -6.90
CA PRO A 384 17.03 15.28 -7.29
C PRO A 384 15.90 14.64 -8.13
N LEU A 385 14.70 15.22 -8.11
CA LEU A 385 13.55 14.76 -8.89
C LEU A 385 13.25 15.66 -10.11
N PHE A 386 14.24 16.41 -10.58
CA PHE A 386 14.15 17.20 -11.78
C PHE A 386 13.55 16.45 -12.96
N GLY A 387 12.65 17.07 -13.70
CA GLY A 387 12.11 16.55 -14.94
C GLY A 387 11.06 15.43 -14.82
N ALA A 388 10.60 15.08 -13.60
CA ALA A 388 9.76 13.90 -13.41
C ALA A 388 8.28 14.16 -13.17
N PHE A 389 7.48 13.20 -13.60
CA PHE A 389 6.14 12.72 -13.17
C PHE A 389 4.94 13.60 -13.53
N GLY A 390 5.07 14.89 -13.79
CA GLY A 390 3.92 15.78 -14.03
C GLY A 390 3.24 15.53 -15.38
N PRO A 391 1.89 15.59 -15.47
CA PRO A 391 1.17 15.46 -16.73
C PRO A 391 1.30 16.69 -17.65
N TYR A 392 1.61 17.87 -17.09
CA TYR A 392 1.83 19.11 -17.85
C TYR A 392 3.28 19.26 -18.32
N GLY A 393 3.53 20.19 -19.22
CA GLY A 393 4.88 20.58 -19.65
C GLY A 393 5.70 21.18 -18.52
N MET A 394 7.02 21.26 -18.69
CA MET A 394 7.91 21.89 -17.70
C MET A 394 7.58 23.38 -17.47
N ASP A 395 7.07 24.06 -18.48
CA ASP A 395 6.61 25.45 -18.45
C ASP A 395 5.14 25.59 -17.99
N GLY A 396 4.48 24.48 -17.62
CA GLY A 396 3.05 24.48 -17.29
C GLY A 396 2.11 24.38 -18.49
N SER A 397 2.63 24.19 -19.70
CA SER A 397 1.82 24.03 -20.91
C SER A 397 0.96 22.75 -20.87
N VAL A 398 -0.18 22.81 -21.56
CA VAL A 398 -1.08 21.67 -21.72
C VAL A 398 -0.45 20.63 -22.66
N THR A 399 -0.56 19.37 -22.32
CA THR A 399 -0.06 18.23 -23.08
C THR A 399 -1.18 17.21 -23.32
N PRO A 400 -1.05 16.26 -24.26
CA PRO A 400 -2.04 15.20 -24.43
C PRO A 400 -2.32 14.42 -23.13
N ARG A 401 -1.30 14.21 -22.28
CA ARG A 401 -1.44 13.56 -20.95
C ARG A 401 -2.31 14.39 -20.02
N SER A 402 -2.10 15.71 -19.94
CA SER A 402 -2.92 16.59 -19.08
C SER A 402 -4.34 16.76 -19.61
N GLU A 403 -4.57 16.69 -20.94
CA GLU A 403 -5.90 16.67 -21.52
C GLU A 403 -6.67 15.40 -21.15
N MET A 404 -6.00 14.24 -21.15
CA MET A 404 -6.61 13.00 -20.72
C MET A 404 -6.88 13.02 -19.21
N ALA A 405 -5.95 13.52 -18.40
CA ALA A 405 -6.17 13.74 -16.98
C ALA A 405 -7.40 14.62 -16.72
N ALA A 406 -7.55 15.71 -17.49
CA ALA A 406 -8.72 16.58 -17.43
C ALA A 406 -10.01 15.87 -17.82
N LYS A 407 -9.96 14.97 -18.82
CA LYS A 407 -11.13 14.17 -19.21
C LYS A 407 -11.56 13.26 -18.07
N VAL A 408 -10.61 12.54 -17.44
CA VAL A 408 -10.89 11.68 -16.27
C VAL A 408 -11.44 12.49 -15.10
N ALA A 409 -10.83 13.64 -14.79
CA ALA A 409 -11.27 14.52 -13.70
C ALA A 409 -12.73 14.95 -13.85
N ARG A 410 -13.08 15.47 -15.04
CA ARG A 410 -14.47 15.90 -15.33
C ARG A 410 -15.45 14.75 -15.28
N TRP A 411 -15.10 13.62 -15.90
CA TRP A 411 -15.95 12.43 -15.88
C TRP A 411 -16.20 11.93 -14.45
N ALA A 412 -15.15 11.81 -13.65
CA ALA A 412 -15.26 11.32 -12.27
C ALA A 412 -16.17 12.22 -11.41
N ASN A 413 -16.07 13.55 -11.58
CA ASN A 413 -16.88 14.50 -10.82
C ASN A 413 -18.30 14.70 -11.38
N SER A 414 -18.59 14.24 -12.59
CA SER A 414 -19.94 14.25 -13.17
C SER A 414 -20.75 12.97 -12.92
N HIS A 415 -20.09 11.86 -12.52
CA HIS A 415 -20.73 10.56 -12.27
C HIS A 415 -20.65 10.17 -10.79
N THR A 416 -21.31 10.97 -9.96
CA THR A 416 -21.19 10.88 -8.49
C THR A 416 -21.75 9.59 -7.88
N GLU A 417 -22.69 8.91 -8.59
CA GLU A 417 -23.28 7.64 -8.18
C GLU A 417 -22.26 6.51 -8.13
N ILE A 418 -21.27 6.52 -9.03
CA ILE A 418 -20.24 5.46 -9.08
C ILE A 418 -19.55 5.34 -7.72
N TRP A 419 -19.25 6.47 -7.10
CA TRP A 419 -18.47 6.54 -5.85
C TRP A 419 -19.28 6.17 -4.60
N LYS A 420 -20.62 5.98 -4.74
CA LYS A 420 -21.49 5.43 -3.69
C LYS A 420 -21.51 3.89 -3.70
N SER A 421 -20.82 3.26 -4.66
CA SER A 421 -20.63 1.82 -4.75
C SER A 421 -19.17 1.48 -4.44
N ARG A 422 -18.94 0.23 -3.99
CA ARG A 422 -17.61 -0.27 -3.61
C ARG A 422 -17.35 -1.59 -4.30
N PRO A 423 -16.08 -1.96 -4.53
CA PRO A 423 -15.74 -3.29 -4.99
C PRO A 423 -16.36 -4.35 -4.09
N VAL A 424 -16.96 -5.37 -4.69
CA VAL A 424 -17.39 -6.57 -3.96
C VAL A 424 -16.17 -7.35 -3.51
N HIS A 425 -16.29 -8.15 -2.44
CA HIS A 425 -15.21 -9.04 -2.02
C HIS A 425 -14.85 -10.01 -3.13
N GLY A 426 -13.56 -10.30 -3.25
CA GLY A 426 -13.06 -11.27 -4.22
C GLY A 426 -13.50 -12.70 -3.90
N ASP A 427 -13.28 -13.58 -4.86
CA ASP A 427 -13.66 -14.99 -4.78
C ASP A 427 -12.87 -15.74 -3.71
N ILE A 428 -11.63 -15.30 -3.42
CA ILE A 428 -10.71 -15.90 -2.45
C ILE A 428 -9.87 -14.82 -1.76
N GLY A 429 -9.54 -15.02 -0.47
CA GLY A 429 -8.60 -14.16 0.25
C GLY A 429 -7.17 -14.69 0.18
N ILE A 430 -6.18 -13.80 -0.01
CA ILE A 430 -4.75 -14.10 0.17
C ILE A 430 -4.34 -13.49 1.50
N VAL A 431 -3.92 -14.34 2.44
CA VAL A 431 -3.64 -13.90 3.81
C VAL A 431 -2.32 -13.14 3.86
N PHE A 432 -2.39 -11.89 4.27
CA PHE A 432 -1.21 -11.11 4.63
C PHE A 432 -0.76 -11.52 6.05
N VAL A 433 0.50 -11.92 6.17
CA VAL A 433 1.09 -12.42 7.43
C VAL A 433 2.26 -11.52 7.82
N PRO A 434 2.02 -10.48 8.66
CA PRO A 434 3.07 -9.53 9.05
C PRO A 434 4.31 -10.18 9.65
N GLU A 435 4.14 -11.15 10.55
CA GLU A 435 5.25 -11.83 11.20
C GLU A 435 6.14 -12.64 10.24
N SER A 436 5.56 -13.23 9.19
CA SER A 436 6.33 -13.93 8.17
C SER A 436 7.11 -12.97 7.28
N GLU A 437 6.55 -11.80 6.98
CA GLU A 437 7.26 -10.74 6.25
C GLU A 437 8.45 -10.20 7.07
N LEU A 438 8.24 -9.91 8.35
CA LEU A 438 9.30 -9.48 9.28
C LEU A 438 10.40 -10.54 9.39
N PHE A 439 10.00 -11.81 9.52
CA PHE A 439 10.96 -12.89 9.66
C PHE A 439 11.79 -13.13 8.40
N ALA A 440 11.16 -13.05 7.22
CA ALA A 440 11.88 -13.10 5.94
C ALA A 440 12.95 -11.99 5.88
N TYR A 441 12.60 -10.78 6.31
CA TYR A 441 13.52 -9.65 6.34
C TYR A 441 14.68 -9.85 7.33
N VAL A 442 14.40 -10.36 8.52
CA VAL A 442 15.45 -10.71 9.51
C VAL A 442 16.39 -11.79 9.00
N GLN A 443 15.83 -12.81 8.34
CA GLN A 443 16.59 -13.95 7.86
C GLN A 443 17.45 -13.65 6.63
N GLN A 444 16.95 -12.81 5.71
CA GLN A 444 17.53 -12.64 4.37
C GLN A 444 18.05 -11.21 4.12
N GLY A 445 17.74 -10.24 4.98
CA GLY A 445 17.97 -8.83 4.72
C GLY A 445 17.01 -8.22 3.67
N ALA A 446 16.03 -9.00 3.22
CA ALA A 446 15.03 -8.61 2.23
C ALA A 446 13.78 -9.48 2.38
N THR A 447 12.67 -9.07 1.78
CA THR A 447 11.42 -9.84 1.76
C THR A 447 11.22 -10.61 0.45
N ALA A 448 12.26 -10.81 -0.36
CA ALA A 448 12.13 -11.30 -1.72
C ALA A 448 11.39 -12.65 -1.81
N GLN A 449 11.72 -13.63 -0.98
CA GLN A 449 11.08 -14.95 -1.02
C GLN A 449 9.62 -14.87 -0.58
N TYR A 450 9.31 -14.11 0.48
CA TYR A 450 7.93 -13.83 0.91
C TYR A 450 7.13 -13.17 -0.22
N ALA A 451 7.71 -12.11 -0.81
CA ALA A 451 7.06 -11.38 -1.88
C ALA A 451 6.86 -12.22 -3.15
N GLU A 452 7.81 -13.08 -3.53
CA GLU A 452 7.65 -14.00 -4.66
C GLU A 452 6.50 -14.99 -4.43
N SER A 453 6.40 -15.59 -3.24
CA SER A 453 5.33 -16.51 -2.91
C SER A 453 3.96 -15.83 -2.92
N ALA A 454 3.83 -14.73 -2.21
CA ALA A 454 2.57 -14.02 -2.05
C ALA A 454 2.09 -13.38 -3.38
N ARG A 455 2.99 -12.71 -4.11
CA ARG A 455 2.69 -12.13 -5.43
C ARG A 455 2.39 -13.18 -6.48
N GLY A 456 3.09 -14.31 -6.43
CA GLY A 456 2.86 -15.40 -7.37
C GLY A 456 1.49 -16.05 -7.19
N ALA A 457 1.05 -16.25 -5.96
CA ALA A 457 -0.31 -16.69 -5.68
C ALA A 457 -1.35 -15.68 -6.19
N TYR A 458 -1.14 -14.38 -5.90
CA TYR A 458 -2.01 -13.31 -6.43
C TYR A 458 -2.05 -13.33 -7.96
N GLN A 459 -0.90 -13.42 -8.62
CA GLN A 459 -0.80 -13.42 -10.07
C GLN A 459 -1.44 -14.66 -10.71
N ALA A 460 -1.32 -15.85 -10.09
CA ALA A 460 -1.93 -17.06 -10.60
C ALA A 460 -3.47 -16.98 -10.64
N PHE A 461 -4.07 -16.41 -9.62
CA PHE A 461 -5.50 -16.11 -9.61
C PHE A 461 -5.85 -15.02 -10.64
N PHE A 462 -5.10 -13.93 -10.66
CA PHE A 462 -5.30 -12.82 -11.59
C PHE A 462 -5.24 -13.27 -13.06
N ASP A 463 -4.25 -14.06 -13.44
CA ASP A 463 -4.09 -14.60 -14.80
C ASP A 463 -5.20 -15.58 -15.20
N SER A 464 -5.98 -16.04 -14.22
CA SER A 464 -7.18 -16.89 -14.40
C SER A 464 -8.49 -16.09 -14.33
N ASN A 465 -8.44 -14.75 -14.35
CA ASN A 465 -9.58 -13.86 -14.15
C ASN A 465 -10.33 -14.10 -12.83
N ILE A 466 -9.63 -14.57 -11.80
CA ILE A 466 -10.17 -14.76 -10.46
C ILE A 466 -9.78 -13.53 -9.63
N GLN A 467 -10.75 -12.87 -9.05
CA GLN A 467 -10.49 -11.79 -8.12
C GLN A 467 -10.05 -12.39 -6.78
N ALA A 468 -8.76 -12.22 -6.46
CA ALA A 468 -8.22 -12.53 -5.14
C ALA A 468 -7.98 -11.21 -4.39
N ASP A 469 -8.47 -11.13 -3.16
CA ASP A 469 -8.26 -9.97 -2.30
C ASP A 469 -7.15 -10.25 -1.29
N TRP A 470 -6.34 -9.24 -0.97
CA TRP A 470 -5.50 -9.29 0.21
C TRP A 470 -6.38 -9.23 1.46
N VAL A 471 -6.02 -10.00 2.48
CA VAL A 471 -6.78 -10.03 3.72
C VAL A 471 -5.84 -10.18 4.93
N HIS A 472 -6.00 -9.33 5.92
CA HIS A 472 -5.34 -9.51 7.21
C HIS A 472 -5.94 -10.71 7.96
N VAL A 473 -5.15 -11.40 8.77
CA VAL A 473 -5.63 -12.58 9.52
C VAL A 473 -6.84 -12.26 10.42
N ASP A 474 -7.03 -11.02 10.81
CA ASP A 474 -8.20 -10.58 11.61
C ASP A 474 -9.51 -10.57 10.81
N ASP A 475 -9.42 -10.49 9.49
CA ASP A 475 -10.53 -10.25 8.59
C ASP A 475 -10.89 -11.49 7.72
N ILE A 476 -10.17 -12.61 7.89
CA ILE A 476 -10.33 -13.83 7.06
C ILE A 476 -11.73 -14.43 7.09
N ALA A 477 -12.49 -14.21 8.16
CA ALA A 477 -13.87 -14.71 8.30
C ALA A 477 -14.85 -14.16 7.24
N GLN A 478 -14.46 -13.14 6.50
CA GLN A 478 -15.24 -12.57 5.40
C GLN A 478 -15.19 -13.44 4.12
N TYR A 479 -14.25 -14.38 4.05
CA TYR A 479 -14.02 -15.25 2.88
C TYR A 479 -14.37 -16.69 3.20
N LYS A 480 -14.97 -17.39 2.22
CA LYS A 480 -15.22 -18.84 2.31
C LYS A 480 -13.92 -19.65 2.25
N ALA A 481 -12.96 -19.19 1.44
CA ALA A 481 -11.64 -19.78 1.34
C ALA A 481 -10.55 -18.71 1.40
N VAL A 482 -9.43 -19.09 2.01
CA VAL A 482 -8.22 -18.25 2.02
C VAL A 482 -6.99 -19.08 1.65
N TYR A 483 -6.06 -18.42 0.94
CA TYR A 483 -4.75 -18.92 0.59
C TYR A 483 -3.70 -18.28 1.50
N LEU A 484 -2.89 -19.09 2.16
CA LEU A 484 -1.85 -18.68 3.11
C LEU A 484 -0.47 -18.86 2.47
N PRO A 485 0.10 -17.83 1.83
CA PRO A 485 1.43 -17.90 1.24
C PRO A 485 2.52 -17.74 2.31
N TYR A 486 3.65 -18.40 2.12
CA TYR A 486 4.86 -18.24 2.93
C TYR A 486 4.60 -18.16 4.46
N PRO A 487 3.96 -19.16 5.07
CA PRO A 487 3.57 -19.11 6.48
C PRO A 487 4.71 -19.48 7.44
N LEU A 488 5.95 -19.16 7.09
CA LEU A 488 7.19 -19.64 7.72
C LEU A 488 7.26 -19.30 9.22
N MET A 489 6.86 -18.06 9.57
CA MET A 489 6.71 -17.67 10.97
C MET A 489 5.26 -17.29 11.25
N LEU A 490 4.66 -17.91 12.24
CA LEU A 490 3.35 -17.53 12.76
C LEU A 490 3.41 -17.34 14.26
N LYS A 491 2.78 -16.28 14.75
CA LYS A 491 2.53 -16.11 16.19
C LYS A 491 1.46 -17.11 16.66
N ALA A 492 1.50 -17.47 17.93
CA ALA A 492 0.50 -18.34 18.51
C ALA A 492 -0.93 -17.79 18.33
N ALA A 493 -1.10 -16.48 18.44
CA ALA A 493 -2.39 -15.83 18.21
C ALA A 493 -2.87 -15.96 16.75
N THR A 494 -1.98 -15.86 15.77
CA THR A 494 -2.29 -16.05 14.35
C THR A 494 -2.71 -17.50 14.06
N ALA A 495 -1.94 -18.48 14.56
CA ALA A 495 -2.28 -19.89 14.43
C ALA A 495 -3.65 -20.24 15.04
N ALA A 496 -3.96 -19.65 16.21
CA ALA A 496 -5.28 -19.83 16.85
C ALA A 496 -6.43 -19.26 16.03
N LYS A 497 -6.23 -18.07 15.38
CA LYS A 497 -7.24 -17.47 14.49
C LYS A 497 -7.48 -18.33 13.24
N LEU A 498 -6.42 -18.87 12.63
CA LEU A 498 -6.52 -19.76 11.48
C LEU A 498 -7.27 -21.06 11.87
N SER A 499 -6.95 -21.65 13.02
CA SER A 499 -7.64 -22.84 13.53
C SER A 499 -9.13 -22.58 13.74
N LYS A 500 -9.47 -21.50 14.43
CA LYS A 500 -10.86 -21.09 14.66
C LYS A 500 -11.62 -20.83 13.37
N TYR A 501 -10.97 -20.21 12.37
CA TYR A 501 -11.57 -19.97 11.06
C TYR A 501 -11.98 -21.28 10.39
N VAL A 502 -11.10 -22.30 10.39
CA VAL A 502 -11.39 -23.60 9.80
C VAL A 502 -12.46 -24.33 10.59
N GLU A 503 -12.38 -24.37 11.93
CA GLU A 503 -13.38 -25.00 12.80
C GLU A 503 -14.80 -24.45 12.53
N ASN A 504 -14.91 -23.17 12.21
CA ASN A 504 -16.15 -22.49 11.88
C ASN A 504 -16.64 -22.70 10.43
N GLY A 505 -15.95 -23.53 9.64
CA GLY A 505 -16.36 -23.85 8.26
C GLY A 505 -15.54 -23.18 7.17
N GLY A 506 -14.50 -22.43 7.53
CA GLY A 506 -13.57 -21.82 6.58
C GLY A 506 -12.70 -22.87 5.86
N ILE A 507 -12.21 -22.53 4.70
CA ILE A 507 -11.33 -23.36 3.88
C ILE A 507 -9.95 -22.72 3.85
N LEU A 508 -8.94 -23.40 4.37
CA LEU A 508 -7.56 -22.89 4.44
C LEU A 508 -6.65 -23.70 3.51
N ILE A 509 -6.10 -23.02 2.50
CA ILE A 509 -5.05 -23.56 1.64
C ILE A 509 -3.73 -22.94 2.09
N SER A 510 -2.78 -23.76 2.52
CA SER A 510 -1.49 -23.30 3.06
C SER A 510 -0.34 -23.83 2.21
N GLU A 511 0.59 -22.97 1.90
CA GLU A 511 1.91 -23.38 1.49
C GLU A 511 2.65 -24.03 2.67
N GLY A 512 3.79 -24.63 2.40
CA GLY A 512 4.55 -25.42 3.38
C GLY A 512 5.22 -24.59 4.48
N LEU A 513 5.82 -25.25 5.42
CA LEU A 513 6.49 -24.72 6.60
C LEU A 513 5.59 -23.87 7.52
N PRO A 514 4.28 -24.15 7.72
CA PRO A 514 3.43 -23.28 8.53
C PRO A 514 3.86 -23.31 9.99
N ALA A 515 4.14 -22.12 10.54
CA ALA A 515 4.67 -21.91 11.89
C ALA A 515 5.96 -22.71 12.18
N TYR A 516 6.83 -22.87 11.18
CA TYR A 516 8.14 -23.48 11.40
C TYR A 516 8.91 -22.74 12.47
N PHE A 517 8.77 -21.40 12.48
CA PHE A 517 9.18 -20.52 13.54
C PHE A 517 7.95 -19.91 14.24
N SER A 518 8.08 -19.66 15.54
CA SER A 518 7.01 -19.09 16.37
C SER A 518 7.38 -17.70 16.88
N ASP A 519 6.61 -17.15 17.81
CA ASP A 519 6.61 -15.77 18.33
C ASP A 519 7.99 -15.09 18.48
N HIS A 520 9.04 -15.83 18.78
CA HIS A 520 10.40 -15.31 18.98
C HIS A 520 11.39 -15.80 17.91
N GLY A 521 10.91 -16.24 16.75
CA GLY A 521 11.78 -16.78 15.70
C GLY A 521 12.46 -18.09 16.09
N LYS A 522 11.87 -18.87 17.00
CA LYS A 522 12.39 -20.17 17.45
C LYS A 522 11.65 -21.31 16.76
N ALA A 523 12.41 -22.21 16.13
CA ALA A 523 11.87 -23.45 15.59
C ALA A 523 11.59 -24.45 16.72
N GLY A 524 10.80 -25.48 16.42
CA GLY A 524 10.55 -26.61 17.31
C GLY A 524 10.96 -27.93 16.67
N ALA A 525 11.06 -28.98 17.50
CA ALA A 525 11.45 -30.30 17.05
C ALA A 525 10.35 -31.04 16.28
N THR A 526 9.09 -30.63 16.42
CA THR A 526 7.94 -31.23 15.71
C THR A 526 7.27 -30.17 14.87
N GLN A 527 6.96 -30.48 13.63
CA GLN A 527 6.35 -29.59 12.66
C GLN A 527 5.12 -30.23 12.02
N PRO A 528 4.10 -29.41 11.66
CA PRO A 528 3.87 -28.02 12.04
C PRO A 528 3.64 -27.84 13.54
N ARG A 529 3.96 -26.65 14.06
CA ARG A 529 3.77 -26.30 15.48
C ARG A 529 2.40 -25.69 15.76
N LEU A 530 2.22 -25.24 17.02
CA LEU A 530 1.09 -24.43 17.48
C LEU A 530 -0.28 -25.08 17.26
N GLY A 531 -0.33 -26.45 17.25
CA GLY A 531 -1.55 -27.21 16.99
C GLY A 531 -1.92 -27.31 15.51
N LEU A 532 -1.10 -26.76 14.62
CA LEU A 532 -1.33 -26.84 13.18
C LEU A 532 -1.12 -28.25 12.63
N ASP A 533 -0.36 -29.11 13.31
CA ASP A 533 -0.28 -30.53 13.01
C ASP A 533 -1.66 -31.21 13.02
N ARG A 534 -2.49 -30.90 14.02
CA ARG A 534 -3.88 -31.38 14.11
C ARG A 534 -4.79 -30.69 13.10
N LEU A 535 -4.59 -29.37 12.89
CA LEU A 535 -5.36 -28.60 11.91
C LEU A 535 -5.18 -29.16 10.50
N PHE A 536 -3.95 -29.40 10.09
CA PHE A 536 -3.64 -29.94 8.76
C PHE A 536 -3.70 -31.45 8.69
N GLY A 537 -3.79 -32.14 9.85
CA GLY A 537 -3.76 -33.60 9.91
C GLY A 537 -2.46 -34.20 9.39
N ALA A 538 -1.35 -33.51 9.57
CA ALA A 538 -0.04 -33.80 8.98
C ALA A 538 1.09 -33.55 9.97
N LYS A 539 2.14 -34.34 9.89
CA LYS A 539 3.44 -34.11 10.54
C LYS A 539 4.54 -34.13 9.49
N GLU A 540 5.56 -33.31 9.69
CA GLU A 540 6.77 -33.38 8.87
C GLU A 540 7.50 -34.67 9.11
N SER A 541 7.82 -35.38 8.03
CA SER A 541 8.69 -36.55 8.04
C SER A 541 10.11 -36.22 7.59
N TYR A 542 10.24 -35.25 6.70
CA TYR A 542 11.52 -34.79 6.14
C TYR A 542 11.41 -33.38 5.58
N VAL A 543 12.51 -32.63 5.63
CA VAL A 543 12.63 -31.34 4.98
C VAL A 543 14.03 -31.15 4.40
N GLU A 544 14.12 -30.58 3.20
CA GLU A 544 15.39 -30.34 2.51
C GLU A 544 15.42 -28.98 1.82
N PHE A 545 16.56 -28.35 1.94
CA PHE A 545 16.90 -27.08 1.31
C PHE A 545 18.19 -27.26 0.52
N THR A 546 18.09 -27.45 -0.80
CA THR A 546 19.26 -27.57 -1.67
C THR A 546 19.18 -26.60 -2.83
N PRO A 547 20.30 -26.20 -3.44
CA PRO A 547 20.29 -25.34 -4.63
C PRO A 547 19.44 -25.89 -5.77
N ASP A 548 19.43 -27.19 -5.97
CA ASP A 548 18.62 -27.85 -7.01
C ASP A 548 17.13 -27.65 -6.82
N LEU A 549 16.66 -27.60 -5.58
CA LEU A 549 15.23 -27.40 -5.21
C LEU A 549 14.78 -25.96 -5.43
N LEU A 550 15.71 -25.00 -5.50
CA LEU A 550 15.35 -23.58 -5.65
C LEU A 550 14.64 -23.28 -6.98
N GLU A 551 14.94 -24.05 -8.03
CA GLU A 551 14.44 -23.76 -9.38
C GLU A 551 13.64 -24.92 -10.00
N ASN A 552 13.88 -26.16 -9.61
CA ASN A 552 13.42 -27.34 -10.35
C ASN A 552 12.52 -28.31 -9.57
N LEU A 553 11.99 -27.90 -8.43
CA LEU A 553 11.11 -28.75 -7.65
C LEU A 553 9.75 -28.94 -8.36
N THR A 554 9.35 -30.20 -8.51
CA THR A 554 8.04 -30.57 -9.04
C THR A 554 7.33 -31.49 -8.05
N LEU A 555 6.04 -31.25 -7.86
CA LEU A 555 5.17 -32.08 -7.02
C LEU A 555 3.80 -32.26 -7.68
N GLU A 556 3.15 -33.36 -7.36
CA GLU A 556 1.76 -33.57 -7.71
C GLU A 556 0.87 -33.17 -6.54
N VAL A 557 -0.15 -32.37 -6.80
CA VAL A 557 -1.18 -31.98 -5.83
C VAL A 557 -2.54 -32.14 -6.47
N ARG A 558 -3.40 -32.99 -5.91
CA ARG A 558 -4.75 -33.26 -6.40
C ARG A 558 -4.78 -33.61 -7.89
N GLY A 559 -3.84 -34.43 -8.35
CA GLY A 559 -3.71 -34.83 -9.75
C GLY A 559 -3.13 -33.76 -10.69
N SER A 560 -2.76 -32.59 -10.18
CA SER A 560 -2.09 -31.55 -10.95
C SER A 560 -0.60 -31.57 -10.68
N LYS A 561 0.20 -31.61 -11.75
CA LYS A 561 1.67 -31.50 -11.64
C LYS A 561 2.04 -30.02 -11.62
N ILE A 562 2.56 -29.54 -10.49
CA ILE A 562 2.92 -28.13 -10.27
C ILE A 562 4.37 -27.98 -9.87
N GLY A 563 4.90 -26.76 -10.02
CA GLY A 563 6.21 -26.41 -9.50
C GLY A 563 6.15 -25.95 -8.05
N GLY A 564 7.22 -26.21 -7.30
CA GLY A 564 7.52 -25.63 -6.01
C GLY A 564 8.87 -24.91 -6.05
N ARG A 565 9.19 -24.17 -4.98
CA ARG A 565 10.47 -23.47 -4.84
C ARG A 565 10.96 -23.46 -3.40
N PHE A 566 12.25 -23.24 -3.26
CA PHE A 566 13.04 -23.01 -2.05
C PHE A 566 13.30 -24.25 -1.21
N PHE A 567 12.33 -25.15 -1.02
CA PHE A 567 12.46 -26.29 -0.17
C PHE A 567 11.49 -27.42 -0.58
N LEU A 568 11.77 -28.61 -0.10
CA LEU A 568 10.92 -29.77 -0.15
C LEU A 568 10.56 -30.16 1.28
N GLN A 569 9.26 -30.24 1.60
CA GLN A 569 8.76 -30.72 2.89
C GLN A 569 7.84 -31.93 2.68
N GLU A 570 8.24 -33.05 3.17
CA GLU A 570 7.49 -34.31 3.13
C GLU A 570 6.69 -34.51 4.41
N TYR A 571 5.58 -35.21 4.31
CA TYR A 571 4.67 -35.39 5.40
C TYR A 571 4.37 -36.88 5.69
N GLU A 572 3.97 -37.13 6.94
CA GLU A 572 3.18 -38.28 7.38
C GLU A 572 1.78 -37.78 7.72
N THR A 573 0.76 -38.58 7.38
CA THR A 573 -0.61 -38.28 7.76
C THR A 573 -0.82 -38.46 9.27
N ALA A 574 -1.43 -37.46 9.90
CA ALA A 574 -1.77 -37.47 11.33
C ALA A 574 -3.26 -37.12 11.53
N GLY A 575 -4.11 -37.89 10.85
CA GLY A 575 -5.55 -37.69 10.79
C GLY A 575 -6.05 -37.13 9.46
N GLY A 576 -5.20 -36.53 8.65
CA GLY A 576 -5.50 -36.10 7.29
C GLY A 576 -5.35 -37.23 6.26
N THR A 577 -5.58 -36.87 4.99
CA THR A 577 -5.47 -37.76 3.82
C THR A 577 -4.44 -37.23 2.86
N ALA A 578 -3.56 -38.07 2.32
CA ALA A 578 -2.61 -37.68 1.29
C ALA A 578 -3.36 -37.12 0.05
N ALA A 579 -2.96 -35.95 -0.35
CA ALA A 579 -3.53 -35.21 -1.47
C ALA A 579 -2.54 -34.98 -2.62
N GLY A 580 -1.29 -35.41 -2.45
CA GLY A 580 -0.25 -35.30 -3.45
C GLY A 580 1.07 -35.93 -3.05
N HIS A 581 1.96 -36.11 -4.02
CA HIS A 581 3.23 -36.78 -3.83
C HIS A 581 4.38 -36.09 -4.58
N PHE A 582 5.57 -36.21 -4.06
CA PHE A 582 6.81 -35.94 -4.80
C PHE A 582 7.17 -37.09 -5.74
N ALA A 583 8.14 -36.86 -6.61
CA ALA A 583 8.59 -37.85 -7.57
C ALA A 583 9.15 -39.16 -6.91
N ASN A 584 9.63 -39.05 -5.67
CA ASN A 584 10.10 -40.19 -4.86
C ASN A 584 8.95 -41.00 -4.22
N GLY A 585 7.70 -40.61 -4.41
CA GLY A 585 6.51 -41.25 -3.85
C GLY A 585 6.12 -40.79 -2.45
N HIS A 586 6.89 -39.93 -1.79
CA HIS A 586 6.56 -39.39 -0.47
C HIS A 586 5.44 -38.35 -0.55
N ILE A 587 4.70 -38.17 0.54
CA ILE A 587 3.54 -37.30 0.60
C ILE A 587 4.01 -35.82 0.51
N ALA A 588 3.55 -35.12 -0.53
CA ALA A 588 3.83 -33.73 -0.77
C ALA A 588 2.67 -32.80 -0.38
N ALA A 589 1.46 -33.31 -0.21
CA ALA A 589 0.31 -32.54 0.21
C ALA A 589 -0.67 -33.37 1.02
N VAL A 590 -1.34 -32.74 1.99
CA VAL A 590 -2.32 -33.36 2.87
C VAL A 590 -3.59 -32.52 2.92
N GLU A 591 -4.74 -33.17 2.77
CA GLU A 591 -6.07 -32.63 3.06
C GLU A 591 -6.57 -33.09 4.42
N ASN A 592 -7.28 -32.20 5.12
CA ASN A 592 -7.93 -32.52 6.38
C ASN A 592 -9.30 -31.89 6.51
N LYS A 593 -10.17 -32.49 7.31
CA LYS A 593 -11.46 -31.92 7.72
C LYS A 593 -11.43 -31.67 9.22
N VAL A 594 -11.77 -30.44 9.61
CA VAL A 594 -11.80 -30.01 11.00
C VAL A 594 -13.09 -29.24 11.25
N GLY A 595 -13.95 -29.75 12.13
CA GLY A 595 -15.27 -29.16 12.29
C GLY A 595 -16.07 -29.16 10.98
N ASN A 596 -16.55 -28.00 10.59
CA ASN A 596 -17.27 -27.79 9.33
C ASN A 596 -16.34 -27.34 8.17
N GLY A 597 -15.07 -27.08 8.46
CA GLY A 597 -14.10 -26.60 7.50
C GLY A 597 -13.16 -27.68 6.98
N ARG A 598 -12.23 -27.27 6.16
CA ARG A 598 -11.20 -28.15 5.60
C ARG A 598 -9.92 -27.40 5.29
N THR A 599 -8.83 -28.14 5.19
CA THR A 599 -7.51 -27.60 4.87
C THR A 599 -6.86 -28.35 3.73
N LEU A 600 -5.94 -27.67 3.02
CA LEU A 600 -4.98 -28.26 2.10
C LEU A 600 -3.60 -27.70 2.47
N LEU A 601 -2.67 -28.56 2.87
CA LEU A 601 -1.27 -28.22 3.14
C LEU A 601 -0.41 -28.71 1.99
N ILE A 602 0.50 -27.86 1.46
CA ILE A 602 1.34 -28.17 0.29
C ILE A 602 2.80 -28.03 0.70
N GLY A 603 3.62 -29.05 0.51
CA GLY A 603 5.00 -29.18 0.99
C GLY A 603 6.06 -28.35 0.22
N SER A 604 5.68 -27.25 -0.38
CA SER A 604 6.57 -26.26 -1.00
C SER A 604 5.84 -24.93 -1.18
N TYR A 605 6.43 -23.99 -1.93
CA TYR A 605 5.83 -22.68 -2.29
C TYR A 605 5.42 -22.63 -3.78
N PRO A 606 4.21 -23.09 -4.13
CA PRO A 606 3.70 -23.02 -5.49
C PRO A 606 3.57 -21.59 -6.03
N GLY A 607 3.21 -20.62 -5.15
CA GLY A 607 3.14 -19.22 -5.51
C GLY A 607 4.49 -18.69 -6.01
N ALA A 608 5.58 -18.97 -5.29
CA ALA A 608 6.92 -18.56 -5.69
C ALA A 608 7.34 -19.21 -7.02
N SER A 609 6.99 -20.46 -7.25
CA SER A 609 7.24 -21.13 -8.53
C SER A 609 6.45 -20.49 -9.67
N TYR A 610 5.17 -20.17 -9.45
CA TYR A 610 4.35 -19.51 -10.46
C TYR A 610 4.89 -18.13 -10.82
N PHE A 611 5.33 -17.36 -9.83
CA PHE A 611 5.93 -16.04 -10.06
C PHE A 611 7.11 -16.06 -11.03
N ARG A 612 7.90 -17.13 -10.99
CA ARG A 612 9.10 -17.29 -11.83
C ARG A 612 8.81 -17.90 -13.20
N HIS A 613 7.93 -18.89 -13.25
CA HIS A 613 7.85 -19.79 -14.41
C HIS A 613 6.52 -19.67 -15.16
N HIS A 614 5.48 -19.10 -14.59
CA HIS A 614 4.14 -18.95 -15.19
C HIS A 614 3.61 -20.24 -15.85
N GLN A 615 3.84 -21.39 -15.22
CA GLN A 615 3.48 -22.68 -15.76
C GLN A 615 1.97 -22.81 -15.96
N PRO A 616 1.48 -23.23 -17.15
CA PRO A 616 0.05 -23.38 -17.40
C PRO A 616 -0.67 -24.36 -16.48
N GLU A 617 0.01 -25.44 -16.07
CA GLU A 617 -0.51 -26.45 -15.12
C GLU A 617 -0.70 -25.85 -13.73
N ALA A 618 0.24 -25.05 -13.26
CA ALA A 618 0.11 -24.33 -11.99
C ALA A 618 -1.05 -23.31 -12.03
N LYS A 619 -1.21 -22.58 -13.14
CA LYS A 619 -2.36 -21.70 -13.35
C LYS A 619 -3.68 -22.46 -13.24
N LYS A 620 -3.80 -23.64 -13.89
CA LYS A 620 -5.00 -24.50 -13.80
C LYS A 620 -5.23 -25.01 -12.38
N PHE A 621 -4.16 -25.35 -11.67
CA PHE A 621 -4.23 -25.76 -10.27
C PHE A 621 -4.83 -24.64 -9.39
N PHE A 622 -4.31 -23.41 -9.47
CA PHE A 622 -4.84 -22.28 -8.70
C PHE A 622 -6.31 -22.01 -9.03
N ALA A 623 -6.70 -22.05 -10.31
CA ALA A 623 -8.09 -21.91 -10.71
C ALA A 623 -8.97 -23.04 -10.15
N GLY A 624 -8.50 -24.28 -10.17
CA GLY A 624 -9.19 -25.45 -9.61
C GLY A 624 -9.40 -25.42 -8.11
N LEU A 625 -8.64 -24.59 -7.37
CA LEU A 625 -8.84 -24.41 -5.92
C LEU A 625 -10.22 -23.81 -5.60
N LEU A 626 -10.79 -22.97 -6.50
CA LEU A 626 -12.14 -22.44 -6.30
C LEU A 626 -13.20 -23.53 -6.41
N GLU A 627 -13.10 -24.39 -7.43
CA GLU A 627 -14.01 -25.54 -7.58
C GLU A 627 -13.90 -26.47 -6.37
N TRP A 628 -12.68 -26.80 -5.96
CA TRP A 628 -12.44 -27.59 -4.74
C TRP A 628 -13.05 -26.93 -3.51
N ALA A 629 -12.97 -25.62 -3.40
CA ALA A 629 -13.61 -24.85 -2.32
C ALA A 629 -15.13 -24.72 -2.47
N GLY A 630 -15.71 -25.15 -3.61
CA GLY A 630 -17.12 -24.95 -3.93
C GLY A 630 -17.48 -23.47 -4.04
N ILE A 631 -16.62 -22.67 -4.67
CA ILE A 631 -16.80 -21.23 -4.91
C ILE A 631 -17.14 -21.03 -6.38
N THR A 632 -18.22 -20.29 -6.64
CA THR A 632 -18.57 -19.80 -7.97
C THR A 632 -18.03 -18.38 -8.12
N GLN A 633 -17.27 -18.13 -9.19
CA GLN A 633 -16.73 -16.80 -9.48
C GLN A 633 -17.83 -15.76 -9.63
N LEU A 634 -17.60 -14.58 -9.08
CA LEU A 634 -18.50 -13.42 -9.22
C LEU A 634 -18.52 -12.85 -10.63
N THR A 635 -17.35 -12.81 -11.26
CA THR A 635 -17.18 -12.37 -12.65
C THR A 635 -16.28 -13.34 -13.39
N THR A 636 -16.57 -13.59 -14.66
CA THR A 636 -15.73 -14.36 -15.57
C THR A 636 -15.49 -13.57 -16.85
N SER A 637 -14.35 -13.77 -17.50
CA SER A 637 -14.05 -13.20 -18.81
C SER A 637 -13.59 -14.31 -19.75
N ASN A 638 -14.05 -14.28 -21.00
CA ASN A 638 -13.57 -15.22 -22.01
C ASN A 638 -12.22 -14.83 -22.62
N ASP A 639 -11.66 -13.69 -22.22
CA ASP A 639 -10.31 -13.23 -22.59
C ASP A 639 -9.45 -13.10 -21.32
N ALA A 640 -8.40 -13.91 -21.23
CA ALA A 640 -7.50 -13.92 -20.08
C ALA A 640 -6.73 -12.60 -19.86
N GLN A 641 -6.63 -11.74 -20.87
CA GLN A 641 -5.96 -10.43 -20.78
C GLN A 641 -6.88 -9.31 -20.30
N VAL A 642 -8.20 -9.56 -20.20
CA VAL A 642 -9.20 -8.56 -19.84
C VAL A 642 -9.77 -8.88 -18.47
N GLN A 643 -9.62 -7.97 -17.53
CA GLN A 643 -10.09 -8.13 -16.14
C GLN A 643 -11.47 -7.53 -15.95
N ALA A 644 -12.30 -8.19 -15.15
CA ALA A 644 -13.63 -7.70 -14.80
C ALA A 644 -13.79 -7.59 -13.29
N ARG A 645 -14.36 -6.49 -12.81
CA ARG A 645 -14.63 -6.21 -11.41
C ARG A 645 -16.04 -5.69 -11.20
N LEU A 646 -16.73 -6.10 -10.14
CA LEU A 646 -18.03 -5.60 -9.76
C LEU A 646 -17.91 -4.64 -8.56
N HIS A 647 -18.65 -3.53 -8.64
CA HIS A 647 -18.91 -2.64 -7.51
C HIS A 647 -20.40 -2.61 -7.23
N THR A 648 -20.79 -2.63 -5.97
CA THR A 648 -22.18 -2.55 -5.53
C THR A 648 -22.34 -1.54 -4.38
N GLY A 649 -23.54 -0.98 -4.27
CA GLY A 649 -23.83 -0.02 -3.20
C GLY A 649 -25.05 0.83 -3.50
N ALA A 650 -25.21 1.93 -2.76
CA ALA A 650 -26.32 2.85 -2.94
C ALA A 650 -26.35 3.52 -4.33
N GLY A 651 -25.22 3.55 -5.04
CA GLY A 651 -25.10 4.05 -6.42
C GLY A 651 -25.48 3.05 -7.49
N GLY A 652 -25.90 1.81 -7.13
CA GLY A 652 -26.24 0.75 -8.07
C GLY A 652 -25.13 -0.29 -8.24
N THR A 653 -25.26 -1.11 -9.29
CA THR A 653 -24.26 -2.12 -9.67
C THR A 653 -23.46 -1.65 -10.88
N TRP A 654 -22.15 -1.70 -10.76
CA TRP A 654 -21.20 -1.25 -11.77
C TRP A 654 -20.23 -2.37 -12.13
N LEU A 655 -20.12 -2.65 -13.42
CA LEU A 655 -19.13 -3.58 -13.96
C LEU A 655 -17.98 -2.79 -14.59
N TRP A 656 -16.79 -2.99 -14.08
CA TRP A 656 -15.55 -2.45 -14.61
C TRP A 656 -14.85 -3.50 -15.44
N VAL A 657 -14.64 -3.23 -16.74
CA VAL A 657 -13.95 -4.16 -17.64
C VAL A 657 -12.70 -3.49 -18.17
N VAL A 658 -11.53 -4.01 -17.83
CA VAL A 658 -10.23 -3.40 -18.07
C VAL A 658 -9.48 -4.11 -19.18
N ASN A 659 -9.22 -3.41 -20.27
CA ASN A 659 -8.38 -3.87 -21.38
C ASN A 659 -7.02 -3.16 -21.37
N PRO A 660 -5.93 -3.81 -20.93
CA PRO A 660 -4.60 -3.22 -20.95
C PRO A 660 -3.91 -3.33 -22.30
N THR A 661 -4.45 -4.12 -23.23
CA THR A 661 -3.80 -4.43 -24.50
C THR A 661 -3.81 -3.24 -25.46
N ARG A 662 -2.99 -3.28 -26.47
CA ARG A 662 -2.89 -2.22 -27.49
C ARG A 662 -3.90 -2.36 -28.62
N GLU A 663 -4.83 -3.29 -28.49
CA GLU A 663 -5.88 -3.55 -29.44
C GLU A 663 -7.25 -3.51 -28.78
N PRO A 664 -8.30 -3.02 -29.46
CA PRO A 664 -9.66 -3.15 -28.97
C PRO A 664 -10.01 -4.63 -28.75
N ARG A 665 -10.77 -4.92 -27.70
CA ARG A 665 -11.24 -6.27 -27.36
C ARG A 665 -12.77 -6.33 -27.34
N MET A 666 -13.30 -7.44 -27.85
CA MET A 666 -14.69 -7.82 -27.66
C MET A 666 -14.72 -9.02 -26.73
N VAL A 667 -15.27 -8.84 -25.54
CA VAL A 667 -15.26 -9.87 -24.51
C VAL A 667 -16.67 -10.17 -24.03
N THR A 668 -16.90 -11.41 -23.64
CA THR A 668 -18.11 -11.83 -22.93
C THR A 668 -17.77 -11.94 -21.45
N VAL A 669 -18.39 -11.10 -20.63
CA VAL A 669 -18.25 -11.11 -19.18
C VAL A 669 -19.45 -11.78 -18.56
N GLY A 670 -19.21 -12.84 -17.79
CA GLY A 670 -20.22 -13.46 -16.93
C GLY A 670 -20.34 -12.66 -15.64
N VAL A 671 -21.57 -12.47 -15.15
CA VAL A 671 -21.89 -11.78 -13.90
C VAL A 671 -22.82 -12.62 -13.04
N GLY A 672 -22.72 -12.52 -11.72
CA GLY A 672 -23.41 -13.41 -10.79
C GLY A 672 -24.94 -13.31 -10.76
N ALA A 673 -25.52 -12.23 -11.31
CA ALA A 673 -26.96 -11.97 -11.34
C ALA A 673 -27.46 -11.70 -12.77
N GLU A 674 -28.79 -11.73 -12.96
CA GLU A 674 -29.43 -11.39 -14.24
C GLU A 674 -29.67 -9.88 -14.35
N TYR A 675 -29.34 -9.33 -15.52
CA TYR A 675 -29.53 -7.94 -15.85
C TYR A 675 -30.24 -7.83 -17.23
N ARG A 676 -30.84 -6.67 -17.47
CA ARG A 676 -31.56 -6.40 -18.75
C ARG A 676 -30.90 -5.30 -19.54
N LYS A 677 -30.09 -4.48 -18.92
CA LYS A 677 -29.45 -3.32 -19.54
C LYS A 677 -28.03 -3.14 -19.05
N ALA A 678 -27.13 -2.77 -19.95
CA ALA A 678 -25.71 -2.47 -19.65
C ALA A 678 -25.32 -1.19 -20.38
N THR A 679 -25.09 -0.11 -19.64
CA THR A 679 -24.75 1.21 -20.18
C THR A 679 -23.36 1.61 -19.71
N ASP A 680 -22.41 1.73 -20.65
CA ASP A 680 -21.06 2.22 -20.38
C ASP A 680 -21.07 3.75 -20.33
N VAL A 681 -20.79 4.29 -19.16
CA VAL A 681 -20.80 5.75 -18.93
C VAL A 681 -19.44 6.41 -19.18
N TRP A 682 -18.38 5.62 -19.42
CA TRP A 682 -17.07 6.15 -19.79
C TRP A 682 -16.87 6.20 -21.31
N GLN A 683 -17.24 5.13 -22.03
CA GLN A 683 -17.14 5.06 -23.48
C GLN A 683 -18.46 5.48 -24.19
N GLU A 684 -19.50 5.89 -23.43
CA GLU A 684 -20.80 6.41 -23.91
C GLU A 684 -21.48 5.46 -24.91
N ARG A 685 -21.58 4.17 -24.55
CA ARG A 685 -22.21 3.13 -25.40
C ARG A 685 -23.04 2.14 -24.60
N SER A 686 -23.98 1.47 -25.28
CA SER A 686 -24.72 0.35 -24.71
C SER A 686 -24.08 -0.96 -25.11
N HIS A 687 -24.20 -1.95 -24.25
CA HIS A 687 -23.71 -3.31 -24.47
C HIS A 687 -24.85 -4.29 -24.47
N ARG A 688 -24.73 -5.38 -25.25
CA ARG A 688 -25.72 -6.45 -25.29
C ARG A 688 -25.67 -7.24 -23.98
N VAL A 689 -26.84 -7.49 -23.42
CA VAL A 689 -27.05 -8.33 -22.25
C VAL A 689 -27.85 -9.56 -22.63
N ASP A 690 -27.41 -10.71 -22.20
CA ASP A 690 -28.11 -11.98 -22.33
C ASP A 690 -28.13 -12.65 -20.95
N GLY A 691 -29.13 -12.32 -20.14
CA GLY A 691 -29.29 -12.78 -18.76
C GLY A 691 -28.11 -12.41 -17.88
N ARG A 692 -27.21 -13.38 -17.62
CA ARG A 692 -26.01 -13.23 -16.80
C ARG A 692 -24.73 -12.97 -17.61
N ARG A 693 -24.86 -12.65 -18.90
CA ARG A 693 -23.72 -12.38 -19.79
C ARG A 693 -23.82 -11.00 -20.38
N VAL A 694 -22.71 -10.29 -20.41
CA VAL A 694 -22.60 -8.96 -21.03
C VAL A 694 -21.50 -9.02 -22.10
N GLU A 695 -21.86 -8.73 -23.35
CA GLU A 695 -20.88 -8.59 -24.44
C GLU A 695 -20.33 -7.18 -24.43
N VAL A 696 -19.05 -7.05 -24.10
CA VAL A 696 -18.40 -5.75 -23.87
C VAL A 696 -17.32 -5.49 -24.91
N LYS A 697 -17.45 -4.38 -25.62
CA LYS A 697 -16.36 -3.83 -26.45
C LYS A 697 -15.55 -2.85 -25.61
N VAL A 698 -14.26 -3.09 -25.44
CA VAL A 698 -13.34 -2.18 -24.75
C VAL A 698 -12.22 -1.77 -25.69
N ASP A 699 -12.05 -0.47 -25.88
CA ASP A 699 -10.99 0.06 -26.73
C ASP A 699 -9.59 -0.24 -26.14
N ASP A 700 -8.54 -0.03 -26.91
CA ASP A 700 -7.16 -0.29 -26.49
C ASP A 700 -6.75 0.58 -25.28
N ARG A 701 -6.03 -0.01 -24.35
CA ARG A 701 -5.59 0.62 -23.10
C ARG A 701 -6.70 1.46 -22.46
N ASN A 702 -7.87 0.83 -22.26
CA ASN A 702 -9.08 1.49 -21.77
C ASN A 702 -9.84 0.63 -20.76
N VAL A 703 -10.86 1.23 -20.19
CA VAL A 703 -11.79 0.58 -19.27
C VAL A 703 -13.22 0.87 -19.74
N ALA A 704 -14.09 -0.11 -19.66
CA ALA A 704 -15.52 0.12 -19.73
C ALA A 704 -16.06 0.23 -18.31
N VAL A 705 -16.88 1.25 -18.04
CA VAL A 705 -17.54 1.47 -16.75
C VAL A 705 -19.03 1.37 -16.95
N ILE A 706 -19.56 0.22 -16.65
CA ILE A 706 -20.89 -0.21 -17.10
C ILE A 706 -21.86 -0.24 -15.93
N ARG A 707 -22.92 0.56 -16.02
CA ARG A 707 -24.07 0.43 -15.13
C ARG A 707 -24.91 -0.77 -15.57
N LEU A 708 -25.16 -1.68 -14.64
CA LEU A 708 -26.00 -2.86 -14.82
C LEU A 708 -27.38 -2.62 -14.20
N GLU A 709 -28.46 -2.86 -14.99
CA GLU A 709 -29.85 -2.63 -14.59
C GLU A 709 -30.75 -3.82 -14.98
#